data_151d4159a8b5b2259715119e84a8687a
#
_entry.id   151d4159a8b5b2259715119e84a8687a
#
_cell.length_a   1.000
_cell.length_b   1.000
_cell.length_c   1.000
_cell.angle_alpha   90.00
_cell.angle_beta   90.00
_cell.angle_gamma   90.00
#
_symmetry.space_group_name_H-M   'P 1'
#
loop_
_entity.id
_entity.type
_entity.pdbx_description
1 polymer ?
#
loop_
_entity_poly.entity_id
_entity_poly.type
_entity_poly.pdbx_seq_one_letter_code
_entity_poly.pdbx_strand_id
1 'polypeptide(L)'
;MENCTDLITINGKYTNYAVDVEETIIISWSRINIIQKKAQLYIMNEDQDIVLKQEIGNKKFSNVKFPTISDQRKKYLLHIIIEGEESIQEFHTTFYSANSNLKNAHWITRQDHPIEKENMYYRDRPSIILKKSFIVERLEKDLFLDICGLGYYTTYINGKRIDDYYLNSDVTNYGKQVYYDTYKLNPFVEEGSNEIMVELANGWYNPAPLKLLGKYNMRHRLSIGKPMLICSISELANGKQRNIVESNHDWLAEGGKILFDNIYIGERISFVENEESNPDSSTRVNMRVTEIVGPAGKLVPSTIPKTKRLKKRKPNVIKKTKYGYLIDFGKIISGQISLTISSKKQNIKINYAESLNDSQTELDYSTTTTSIYGVNDPEKGINESDTVIQEDQFLCGDGKTTFENMYVYHSFRYMKVEGECAIFDINDLHAFDTYADLTITSEFNTSNQLLNDLQRIAVQTKRNNIRSYYEDCARERLGYGGDIVALIESQIYSFDSEQLLKKVLLDFIFDQTLEGGITQTAPFMGIQTFGPSNNAGSLGWQLVLPVIVLKYMKYYGMSIIEDKRISVSLNRHLNYLLKFDYEYIKYCCLGDWGSVDTVLINNKETPPDKEFCSAAMYLIVLQSYQKLAVFTKGMSFETEKLEEKIRYVKEKLIKEYYNSKGYFQGGSQSSYIFSLKAGLDKEFPELLQKFKNQIREDDGVFKMGIFGMAWSYEILDDQDLIYQWLTRKSYPSFYSMVSNNSGALGEYFKKMDGSSLNHAMFTSYSQWFISALLGIKFDQETQESTDLLIDPYIPDDIEFAEGTLRTIHGEIGIGWKKTQEKTMIKAQIPSTINYRFSKEFKVNSKTIIDGSWFIEAIKR
;
A
#
# COMPACT_ATOMS: atom_id res chain seq x y z
N MET A 1 -11.91 34.98 -5.91
CA MET A 1 -10.78 34.09 -6.28
C MET A 1 -10.91 32.88 -5.38
N GLU A 2 -11.33 31.76 -5.92
CA GLU A 2 -11.47 30.52 -5.15
C GLU A 2 -10.08 29.98 -4.80
N ASN A 3 -9.88 29.67 -3.53
CA ASN A 3 -8.69 28.92 -3.09
C ASN A 3 -8.80 27.48 -3.64
N CYS A 4 -8.22 27.23 -4.78
CA CYS A 4 -8.24 25.91 -5.44
C CYS A 4 -7.15 24.97 -4.87
N THR A 5 -7.08 24.79 -3.55
CA THR A 5 -6.10 23.93 -2.91
C THR A 5 -6.24 22.45 -3.31
N ASP A 6 -7.44 22.02 -3.73
CA ASP A 6 -7.73 20.62 -4.06
C ASP A 6 -7.45 20.26 -5.53
N LEU A 7 -6.96 21.18 -6.34
CA LEU A 7 -6.73 20.99 -7.76
C LEU A 7 -5.26 20.92 -8.15
N ILE A 8 -4.36 21.40 -7.28
CA ILE A 8 -2.93 21.48 -7.54
C ILE A 8 -2.19 20.57 -6.57
N THR A 9 -1.34 19.71 -7.09
CA THR A 9 -0.39 18.94 -6.30
C THR A 9 1.03 19.42 -6.55
N ILE A 10 1.84 19.43 -5.49
CA ILE A 10 3.28 19.68 -5.58
C ILE A 10 3.97 18.45 -4.99
N ASN A 11 4.80 17.79 -5.79
CA ASN A 11 5.38 16.48 -5.50
C ASN A 11 4.32 15.44 -5.07
N GLY A 12 3.14 15.47 -5.71
CA GLY A 12 2.03 14.56 -5.47
C GLY A 12 1.20 14.85 -4.21
N LYS A 13 1.43 15.97 -3.50
CA LYS A 13 0.70 16.36 -2.29
C LYS A 13 -0.18 17.58 -2.51
N TYR A 14 -1.36 17.55 -1.88
CA TYR A 14 -2.26 18.71 -1.76
C TYR A 14 -1.88 19.62 -0.59
N THR A 15 -1.35 19.08 0.52
CA THR A 15 -0.80 19.85 1.63
C THR A 15 0.67 20.16 1.37
N ASN A 16 1.00 21.43 1.24
CA ASN A 16 2.29 21.85 0.72
C ASN A 16 3.18 22.45 1.82
N TYR A 17 3.20 21.85 3.03
CA TYR A 17 3.95 22.38 4.19
C TYR A 17 5.42 21.99 4.21
N ALA A 18 5.80 20.90 3.54
CA ALA A 18 7.19 20.47 3.45
C ALA A 18 7.44 19.85 2.08
N VAL A 19 7.76 20.68 1.11
CA VAL A 19 8.16 20.26 -0.23
C VAL A 19 9.66 20.10 -0.24
N ASP A 20 10.16 18.93 -0.58
CA ASP A 20 11.59 18.71 -0.78
C ASP A 20 12.05 19.45 -2.05
N VAL A 21 12.72 20.56 -1.85
CA VAL A 21 13.21 21.43 -2.93
C VAL A 21 14.64 21.12 -3.34
N GLU A 22 15.33 20.19 -2.66
CA GLU A 22 16.59 19.61 -3.11
C GLU A 22 16.39 18.63 -4.27
N GLU A 23 15.17 18.04 -4.37
CA GLU A 23 14.73 17.23 -5.51
C GLU A 23 14.03 18.11 -6.57
N THR A 24 13.77 17.55 -7.74
CA THR A 24 12.95 18.21 -8.77
C THR A 24 11.56 18.50 -8.21
N ILE A 25 11.11 19.75 -8.30
CA ILE A 25 9.75 20.11 -7.92
C ILE A 25 8.82 19.73 -9.07
N ILE A 26 7.85 18.87 -8.77
CA ILE A 26 6.87 18.36 -9.73
C ILE A 26 5.51 18.96 -9.41
N ILE A 27 4.95 19.71 -10.37
CA ILE A 27 3.65 20.35 -10.23
C ILE A 27 2.66 19.66 -11.18
N SER A 28 1.49 19.31 -10.66
CA SER A 28 0.37 18.80 -11.45
C SER A 28 -0.90 19.53 -11.04
N TRP A 29 -1.80 19.75 -12.00
CA TRP A 29 -3.13 20.31 -11.75
C TRP A 29 -4.18 19.53 -12.52
N SER A 30 -5.40 19.48 -11.99
CA SER A 30 -6.50 18.72 -12.54
C SER A 30 -7.77 19.59 -12.56
N ARG A 31 -8.81 19.13 -13.27
CA ARG A 31 -10.15 19.77 -13.33
C ARG A 31 -10.13 21.21 -13.80
N ILE A 32 -9.33 21.49 -14.84
CA ILE A 32 -9.45 22.76 -15.57
C ILE A 32 -10.67 22.69 -16.48
N ASN A 33 -11.54 23.70 -16.38
CA ASN A 33 -12.75 23.80 -17.18
C ASN A 33 -12.50 24.47 -18.56
N ILE A 34 -11.25 24.42 -19.04
CA ILE A 34 -10.88 24.95 -20.35
C ILE A 34 -9.93 23.99 -21.07
N ILE A 35 -9.99 23.99 -22.40
CA ILE A 35 -9.00 23.30 -23.21
C ILE A 35 -7.72 24.15 -23.20
N GLN A 36 -6.71 23.65 -22.53
CA GLN A 36 -5.43 24.34 -22.42
C GLN A 36 -4.74 24.47 -23.79
N LYS A 37 -4.50 25.67 -24.26
CA LYS A 37 -3.57 25.97 -25.37
C LYS A 37 -2.15 26.16 -24.87
N LYS A 38 -2.02 26.82 -23.73
CA LYS A 38 -0.76 27.20 -23.14
C LYS A 38 -0.95 27.35 -21.63
N ALA A 39 0.09 27.07 -20.85
CA ALA A 39 0.11 27.43 -19.45
C ALA A 39 1.44 28.10 -19.09
N GLN A 40 1.36 29.08 -18.21
CA GLN A 40 2.52 29.78 -17.64
C GLN A 40 2.52 29.52 -16.13
N LEU A 41 3.63 29.04 -15.63
CA LEU A 41 3.81 28.76 -14.20
C LEU A 41 4.90 29.67 -13.65
N TYR A 42 4.60 30.28 -12.51
CA TYR A 42 5.51 31.15 -11.81
C TYR A 42 5.64 30.67 -10.38
N ILE A 43 6.86 30.44 -9.91
CA ILE A 43 7.16 30.30 -8.50
C ILE A 43 7.76 31.61 -8.03
N MET A 44 7.14 32.25 -7.04
CA MET A 44 7.52 33.53 -6.50
C MET A 44 7.87 33.40 -5.02
N ASN A 45 8.76 34.26 -4.53
CA ASN A 45 9.07 34.41 -3.11
C ASN A 45 7.99 35.27 -2.39
N GLU A 46 8.13 35.49 -1.09
CA GLU A 46 7.22 36.34 -0.30
C GLU A 46 7.20 37.81 -0.76
N ASP A 47 8.31 38.30 -1.36
CA ASP A 47 8.40 39.65 -1.91
C ASP A 47 7.80 39.75 -3.33
N GLN A 48 7.17 38.67 -3.83
CA GLN A 48 6.60 38.54 -5.17
C GLN A 48 7.65 38.56 -6.31
N ASP A 49 8.92 38.37 -6.01
CA ASP A 49 9.94 38.21 -7.04
C ASP A 49 9.82 36.82 -7.66
N ILE A 50 9.90 36.76 -8.99
CA ILE A 50 9.85 35.48 -9.73
C ILE A 50 11.18 34.73 -9.52
N VAL A 51 11.10 33.61 -8.80
CA VAL A 51 12.23 32.71 -8.57
C VAL A 51 12.41 31.76 -9.76
N LEU A 52 11.31 31.21 -10.25
CA LEU A 52 11.29 30.30 -11.40
C LEU A 52 10.06 30.60 -12.27
N LYS A 53 10.26 30.47 -13.59
CA LYS A 53 9.21 30.61 -14.59
C LYS A 53 9.30 29.49 -15.61
N GLN A 54 8.16 28.94 -15.98
CA GLN A 54 8.08 27.96 -17.07
C GLN A 54 6.85 28.19 -17.93
N GLU A 55 7.00 27.99 -19.22
CA GLU A 55 5.90 28.00 -20.18
C GLU A 55 5.75 26.60 -20.78
N ILE A 56 4.53 26.11 -20.88
CA ILE A 56 4.21 24.80 -21.41
C ILE A 56 3.07 24.85 -22.41
N GLY A 57 3.10 23.97 -23.40
CA GLY A 57 2.12 23.90 -24.49
C GLY A 57 0.85 23.17 -24.11
N ASN A 58 0.06 22.90 -25.12
CA ASN A 58 -1.36 22.52 -25.06
C ASN A 58 -1.73 21.12 -24.48
N LYS A 59 -0.78 20.26 -24.18
CA LYS A 59 -1.07 18.88 -23.75
C LYS A 59 -0.46 18.49 -22.41
N LYS A 60 0.20 19.38 -21.72
CA LYS A 60 0.93 19.06 -20.50
C LYS A 60 0.36 19.84 -19.31
N PHE A 61 -0.33 19.15 -18.42
CA PHE A 61 -0.90 19.70 -17.17
C PHE A 61 -0.57 18.83 -15.95
N SER A 62 0.27 17.83 -16.14
CA SER A 62 0.77 16.99 -15.07
C SER A 62 2.29 16.82 -15.19
N ASN A 63 2.94 16.52 -14.09
CA ASN A 63 4.38 16.29 -14.03
C ASN A 63 5.21 17.41 -14.65
N VAL A 64 4.80 18.67 -14.43
CA VAL A 64 5.59 19.84 -14.84
C VAL A 64 6.71 20.03 -13.84
N LYS A 65 7.95 20.02 -14.34
CA LYS A 65 9.16 19.97 -13.53
C LYS A 65 9.80 21.33 -13.43
N PHE A 66 10.18 21.66 -12.22
CA PHE A 66 11.02 22.83 -11.93
C PHE A 66 12.34 22.37 -11.34
N PRO A 67 13.45 23.10 -11.60
CA PRO A 67 14.73 22.84 -10.96
C PRO A 67 14.63 23.03 -9.44
N THR A 68 15.64 22.55 -8.74
CA THR A 68 15.80 22.74 -7.29
C THR A 68 15.90 24.22 -6.91
N ILE A 69 15.39 24.57 -5.72
CA ILE A 69 15.44 25.93 -5.18
C ILE A 69 16.38 25.96 -3.96
N SER A 70 16.02 26.64 -2.92
CA SER A 70 16.73 26.69 -1.64
C SER A 70 16.28 25.55 -0.73
N ASP A 71 17.20 24.97 0.02
CA ASP A 71 16.93 23.94 1.04
C ASP A 71 16.45 24.50 2.41
N GLN A 72 16.34 25.81 2.55
CA GLN A 72 15.85 26.45 3.78
C GLN A 72 14.35 26.64 3.74
N ARG A 73 13.70 26.48 4.90
CA ARG A 73 12.27 26.74 4.99
C ARG A 73 11.95 28.17 4.58
N LYS A 74 11.22 28.28 3.49
CA LYS A 74 10.70 29.52 2.91
C LYS A 74 9.29 29.28 2.41
N LYS A 75 8.50 30.34 2.35
CA LYS A 75 7.20 30.34 1.74
C LYS A 75 7.33 30.75 0.27
N TYR A 76 6.68 30.02 -0.59
CA TYR A 76 6.61 30.33 -2.03
C TYR A 76 5.14 30.41 -2.45
N LEU A 77 4.87 31.29 -3.43
CA LEU A 77 3.60 31.37 -4.13
C LEU A 77 3.79 30.71 -5.51
N LEU A 78 2.97 29.72 -5.79
CA LEU A 78 2.81 29.16 -7.13
C LEU A 78 1.63 29.84 -7.80
N HIS A 79 1.87 30.46 -8.95
CA HIS A 79 0.86 31.06 -9.81
C HIS A 79 0.85 30.33 -11.15
N ILE A 80 -0.31 29.84 -11.54
CA ILE A 80 -0.53 29.12 -12.80
C ILE A 80 -1.56 29.90 -13.62
N ILE A 81 -1.17 30.35 -14.82
CA ILE A 81 -2.04 31.00 -15.79
C ILE A 81 -2.27 30.04 -16.94
N ILE A 82 -3.51 29.65 -17.20
CA ILE A 82 -3.88 28.73 -18.25
C ILE A 82 -4.68 29.48 -19.30
N GLU A 83 -4.16 29.53 -20.50
CA GLU A 83 -4.80 30.13 -21.67
C GLU A 83 -5.54 29.04 -22.45
N GLY A 84 -6.84 29.17 -22.59
CA GLY A 84 -7.72 28.37 -23.45
C GLY A 84 -8.05 29.03 -24.80
N GLU A 85 -9.05 28.53 -25.49
CA GLU A 85 -9.50 29.12 -26.79
C GLU A 85 -10.22 30.44 -26.61
N GLU A 86 -11.06 30.55 -25.59
CA GLU A 86 -11.94 31.70 -25.38
C GLU A 86 -11.83 32.28 -23.96
N SER A 87 -11.00 31.71 -23.10
CA SER A 87 -10.88 32.12 -21.70
C SER A 87 -9.47 31.90 -21.12
N ILE A 88 -9.19 32.63 -20.07
CA ILE A 88 -7.98 32.48 -19.25
C ILE A 88 -8.43 32.07 -17.84
N GLN A 89 -7.78 31.10 -17.26
CA GLN A 89 -7.96 30.71 -15.86
C GLN A 89 -6.63 30.92 -15.10
N GLU A 90 -6.76 31.40 -13.87
CA GLU A 90 -5.62 31.64 -12.99
C GLU A 90 -5.81 30.90 -11.68
N PHE A 91 -4.77 30.21 -11.23
CA PHE A 91 -4.74 29.47 -9.99
C PHE A 91 -3.56 29.92 -9.14
N HIS A 92 -3.81 30.00 -7.83
CA HIS A 92 -2.78 30.33 -6.87
C HIS A 92 -2.77 29.31 -5.74
N THR A 93 -1.59 28.87 -5.33
CA THR A 93 -1.39 28.09 -4.10
C THR A 93 -0.08 28.47 -3.45
N THR A 94 0.05 28.22 -2.17
CA THR A 94 1.30 28.45 -1.45
C THR A 94 1.91 27.13 -1.03
N PHE A 95 3.24 27.06 -1.03
CA PHE A 95 3.95 25.92 -0.47
C PHE A 95 5.15 26.42 0.35
N TYR A 96 5.65 25.50 1.18
CA TYR A 96 6.82 25.77 2.02
C TYR A 96 7.89 24.74 1.70
N SER A 97 9.13 25.21 1.51
CA SER A 97 10.25 24.26 1.38
C SER A 97 10.47 23.49 2.67
N ALA A 98 10.99 22.28 2.54
CA ALA A 98 11.32 21.42 3.66
C ALA A 98 12.28 22.09 4.64
N ASN A 99 12.26 21.63 5.90
CA ASN A 99 13.12 22.19 6.94
C ASN A 99 14.47 21.46 6.99
N SER A 100 15.54 22.15 6.59
CA SER A 100 16.90 21.64 6.79
C SER A 100 17.40 21.71 8.25
N ASN A 101 16.70 22.45 9.11
CA ASN A 101 17.15 22.72 10.48
C ASN A 101 16.95 21.55 11.46
N LEU A 102 16.29 20.45 11.05
CA LEU A 102 16.36 19.19 11.81
C LEU A 102 17.80 18.68 12.00
N LYS A 103 18.75 19.17 11.20
CA LYS A 103 20.19 18.91 11.37
C LYS A 103 20.75 19.37 12.74
N ASN A 104 20.13 20.38 13.35
CA ASN A 104 20.55 20.89 14.67
C ASN A 104 19.85 20.21 15.83
N ALA A 105 18.75 19.50 15.58
CA ALA A 105 18.07 18.69 16.58
C ALA A 105 18.80 17.38 16.82
N HIS A 106 18.70 16.84 18.03
CA HIS A 106 19.31 15.57 18.41
C HIS A 106 18.23 14.49 18.51
N TRP A 107 18.58 13.26 18.13
CA TRP A 107 17.77 12.11 18.46
C TRP A 107 17.77 11.88 19.96
N ILE A 108 16.61 11.85 20.57
CA ILE A 108 16.44 11.70 22.01
C ILE A 108 15.55 10.50 22.35
N THR A 109 15.80 9.92 23.51
CA THR A 109 14.97 8.86 24.08
C THR A 109 15.06 8.89 25.59
N ARG A 110 14.20 8.12 26.28
CA ARG A 110 14.29 7.92 27.71
C ARG A 110 15.52 7.07 28.07
N GLN A 111 16.23 7.44 29.11
CA GLN A 111 17.33 6.65 29.66
C GLN A 111 16.76 5.41 30.37
N ASP A 112 16.92 4.24 29.78
CA ASP A 112 16.49 2.96 30.34
C ASP A 112 17.68 1.98 30.44
N HIS A 113 17.51 0.96 31.27
CA HIS A 113 18.44 -0.16 31.29
C HIS A 113 18.44 -0.93 29.96
N PRO A 114 19.58 -1.38 29.48
CA PRO A 114 19.68 -2.20 28.27
C PRO A 114 18.82 -3.47 28.37
N ILE A 115 18.29 -3.93 27.25
CA ILE A 115 17.67 -5.24 27.13
C ILE A 115 18.79 -6.24 26.85
N GLU A 116 19.12 -7.07 27.84
CA GLU A 116 20.22 -8.02 27.75
C GLU A 116 19.83 -9.35 27.08
N LYS A 117 18.56 -9.74 27.21
CA LYS A 117 18.04 -11.01 26.70
C LYS A 117 16.78 -10.82 25.85
N GLU A 118 16.61 -11.62 24.82
CA GLU A 118 15.46 -11.50 23.90
C GLU A 118 14.11 -11.64 24.60
N ASN A 119 13.97 -12.51 25.61
CA ASN A 119 12.73 -12.67 26.36
C ASN A 119 12.33 -11.42 27.16
N MET A 120 13.24 -10.52 27.46
CA MET A 120 12.93 -9.25 28.14
C MET A 120 12.10 -8.29 27.27
N TYR A 121 12.06 -8.46 25.93
CA TYR A 121 11.18 -7.69 25.05
C TYR A 121 9.69 -7.99 25.25
N TYR A 122 9.34 -9.12 25.86
CA TYR A 122 7.96 -9.49 26.17
C TYR A 122 7.48 -9.02 27.54
N ARG A 123 8.38 -8.45 28.35
CA ARG A 123 8.05 -7.88 29.67
C ARG A 123 7.42 -6.50 29.53
N ASP A 124 6.68 -6.12 30.55
CA ASP A 124 6.07 -4.80 30.62
C ASP A 124 7.14 -3.72 30.71
N ARG A 125 7.11 -2.79 29.76
CA ARG A 125 7.96 -1.62 29.67
C ARG A 125 7.11 -0.45 29.20
N PRO A 126 6.81 0.51 30.10
CA PRO A 126 5.97 1.63 29.76
C PRO A 126 6.43 2.37 28.49
N SER A 127 5.49 2.75 27.61
CA SER A 127 5.75 3.65 26.49
C SER A 127 6.55 4.86 26.93
N ILE A 128 7.26 5.50 26.02
CA ILE A 128 8.11 6.64 26.32
C ILE A 128 7.33 7.92 26.07
N ILE A 129 7.10 8.72 27.10
CA ILE A 129 6.54 10.06 26.98
C ILE A 129 7.68 11.06 27.09
N LEU A 130 7.82 11.92 26.08
CA LEU A 130 8.79 13.02 26.03
C LEU A 130 8.04 14.34 26.02
N LYS A 131 8.44 15.30 26.89
CA LYS A 131 7.77 16.59 27.10
C LYS A 131 8.74 17.76 27.07
N LYS A 132 8.26 18.90 26.54
CA LYS A 132 8.99 20.16 26.56
C LYS A 132 8.03 21.35 26.60
N SER A 133 8.24 22.25 27.57
CA SER A 133 7.57 23.56 27.59
C SER A 133 8.28 24.54 26.67
N PHE A 134 7.54 25.42 26.00
CA PHE A 134 8.06 26.47 25.14
C PHE A 134 7.17 27.71 25.14
N ILE A 135 7.73 28.83 24.68
CA ILE A 135 7.03 30.11 24.66
C ILE A 135 6.78 30.54 23.22
N VAL A 136 5.55 30.91 22.92
CA VAL A 136 5.14 31.58 21.68
C VAL A 136 4.92 33.05 21.95
N GLU A 137 5.72 33.92 21.34
CA GLU A 137 5.64 35.36 21.58
C GLU A 137 4.46 36.00 20.84
N ARG A 138 4.16 35.56 19.60
CA ARG A 138 3.10 36.10 18.74
C ARG A 138 2.55 35.03 17.81
N LEU A 139 1.24 34.97 17.67
CA LEU A 139 0.55 34.02 16.78
C LEU A 139 0.48 34.43 15.29
N GLU A 140 0.90 35.67 14.97
CA GLU A 140 0.88 36.20 13.61
C GLU A 140 1.90 35.50 12.67
N LYS A 141 2.89 34.80 13.24
CA LYS A 141 3.90 34.08 12.51
C LYS A 141 3.43 32.66 12.19
N ASP A 142 3.83 32.12 11.05
CA ASP A 142 3.61 30.72 10.73
C ASP A 142 4.51 29.83 11.60
N LEU A 143 3.89 28.93 12.37
CA LEU A 143 4.56 28.00 13.28
C LEU A 143 4.48 26.59 12.72
N PHE A 144 5.63 25.91 12.66
CA PHE A 144 5.74 24.54 12.14
C PHE A 144 6.44 23.62 13.13
N LEU A 145 5.93 22.41 13.25
CA LEU A 145 6.60 21.26 13.84
C LEU A 145 7.06 20.31 12.76
N ASP A 146 8.36 20.06 12.70
CA ASP A 146 8.95 18.95 11.93
C ASP A 146 9.32 17.86 12.90
N ILE A 147 8.84 16.62 12.70
CA ILE A 147 8.94 15.56 13.69
C ILE A 147 9.08 14.19 13.05
N CYS A 148 9.96 13.37 13.62
CA CYS A 148 10.02 11.94 13.38
C CYS A 148 10.15 11.20 14.72
N GLY A 149 9.19 10.34 15.02
CA GLY A 149 9.27 9.38 16.12
C GLY A 149 9.48 7.99 15.54
N LEU A 150 10.60 7.33 15.84
CA LEU A 150 10.87 5.96 15.45
C LEU A 150 10.44 5.00 16.56
N GLY A 151 9.84 3.98 16.16
CA GLY A 151 8.74 3.19 16.62
C GLY A 151 7.44 3.68 15.99
N TYR A 152 6.40 3.81 16.77
CA TYR A 152 5.24 4.62 16.43
C TYR A 152 5.13 5.78 17.40
N TYR A 153 4.49 6.89 17.01
CA TYR A 153 4.37 8.04 17.87
C TYR A 153 3.03 8.75 17.74
N THR A 154 2.67 9.46 18.79
CA THR A 154 1.52 10.39 18.82
C THR A 154 1.95 11.69 19.48
N THR A 155 1.56 12.82 18.89
CA THR A 155 1.96 14.15 19.36
C THR A 155 0.76 14.92 19.88
N TYR A 156 1.00 15.62 20.99
CA TYR A 156 0.02 16.50 21.63
C TYR A 156 0.64 17.87 21.85
N ILE A 157 -0.15 18.92 21.64
CA ILE A 157 0.16 20.30 22.03
C ILE A 157 -0.90 20.75 23.05
N ASN A 158 -0.48 21.20 24.20
CA ASN A 158 -1.37 21.62 25.29
C ASN A 158 -2.44 20.56 25.64
N GLY A 159 -2.03 19.28 25.62
CA GLY A 159 -2.90 18.12 25.85
C GLY A 159 -3.86 17.75 24.71
N LYS A 160 -3.85 18.49 23.60
CA LYS A 160 -4.66 18.19 22.42
C LYS A 160 -3.83 17.46 21.37
N ARG A 161 -4.33 16.33 20.87
CA ARG A 161 -3.72 15.61 19.75
C ARG A 161 -3.75 16.49 18.50
N ILE A 162 -2.62 16.56 17.77
CA ILE A 162 -2.48 17.48 16.61
C ILE A 162 -2.91 16.88 15.27
N ASP A 163 -3.11 15.56 15.20
CA ASP A 163 -3.50 14.84 13.97
C ASP A 163 -4.48 13.69 14.27
N ASP A 164 -4.95 13.06 13.20
CA ASP A 164 -5.80 11.86 13.21
C ASP A 164 -5.05 10.63 12.67
N TYR A 165 -3.70 10.66 12.67
CA TYR A 165 -2.86 9.60 12.13
C TYR A 165 -2.61 8.51 13.17
N TYR A 166 -2.66 7.27 12.72
CA TYR A 166 -2.39 6.08 13.52
C TYR A 166 -1.22 5.30 12.90
N LEU A 167 -0.51 4.56 13.73
CA LEU A 167 0.64 3.75 13.30
C LEU A 167 1.69 4.58 12.54
N ASN A 168 1.89 5.81 12.95
CA ASN A 168 2.91 6.71 12.44
C ASN A 168 4.20 6.46 13.23
N SER A 169 5.36 6.23 12.63
CA SER A 169 5.97 6.67 11.39
C SER A 169 5.86 5.67 10.23
N ASP A 170 6.27 6.15 9.05
CA ASP A 170 6.27 5.32 7.84
C ASP A 170 7.36 4.26 7.89
N VAL A 171 6.99 3.01 7.59
CA VAL A 171 7.91 1.86 7.62
C VAL A 171 8.81 1.86 6.38
N THR A 172 10.12 1.73 6.56
CA THR A 172 11.12 1.69 5.49
C THR A 172 12.42 1.02 5.98
N ASN A 173 13.43 0.92 5.13
CA ASN A 173 14.79 0.65 5.57
C ASN A 173 15.38 1.90 6.23
N TYR A 174 15.24 2.02 7.55
CA TYR A 174 15.69 3.17 8.33
C TYR A 174 17.21 3.42 8.28
N GLY A 175 17.99 2.44 7.83
CA GLY A 175 19.42 2.64 7.53
C GLY A 175 19.69 3.39 6.23
N LYS A 176 18.66 3.61 5.39
CA LYS A 176 18.76 4.29 4.09
C LYS A 176 17.96 5.58 4.02
N GLN A 177 16.74 5.55 4.54
CA GLN A 177 15.84 6.70 4.53
C GLN A 177 14.96 6.71 5.77
N VAL A 178 14.65 7.89 6.28
CA VAL A 178 13.78 8.14 7.42
C VAL A 178 12.82 9.25 7.05
N TYR A 179 11.53 9.04 7.27
CA TYR A 179 10.50 10.01 6.94
C TYR A 179 10.13 10.83 8.16
N TYR A 180 10.04 12.16 8.00
CA TYR A 180 9.49 13.06 9.00
C TYR A 180 8.20 13.72 8.51
N ASP A 181 7.35 14.11 9.44
CA ASP A 181 6.12 14.85 9.18
C ASP A 181 6.28 16.33 9.55
N THR A 182 5.54 17.18 8.83
CA THR A 182 5.46 18.61 9.13
C THR A 182 4.03 19.01 9.42
N TYR A 183 3.82 19.67 10.55
CA TYR A 183 2.52 20.16 11.00
C TYR A 183 2.55 21.67 11.16
N LYS A 184 1.49 22.36 10.71
CA LYS A 184 1.26 23.77 11.04
C LYS A 184 0.64 23.85 12.43
N LEU A 185 1.32 24.49 13.38
CA LEU A 185 0.94 24.48 14.80
C LEU A 185 0.01 25.61 15.22
N ASN A 186 -0.18 26.67 14.41
CA ASN A 186 -1.00 27.82 14.80
C ASN A 186 -2.37 27.48 15.41
N PRO A 187 -3.10 26.42 14.98
CA PRO A 187 -4.39 26.05 15.58
C PRO A 187 -4.31 25.46 16.99
N PHE A 188 -3.13 25.04 17.45
CA PHE A 188 -2.93 24.26 18.67
C PHE A 188 -2.17 25.02 19.77
N VAL A 189 -1.54 26.15 19.44
CA VAL A 189 -0.72 26.95 20.36
C VAL A 189 -1.44 28.23 20.78
N GLU A 190 -1.01 28.78 21.92
CA GLU A 190 -1.48 30.06 22.48
C GLU A 190 -0.28 31.00 22.67
N GLU A 191 -0.51 32.31 22.73
CA GLU A 191 0.55 33.24 23.15
C GLU A 191 0.95 32.98 24.59
N GLY A 192 2.24 32.96 24.86
CA GLY A 192 2.78 32.59 26.16
C GLY A 192 3.28 31.15 26.21
N SER A 193 3.06 30.49 27.35
CA SER A 193 3.59 29.15 27.64
C SER A 193 2.75 28.05 26.97
N ASN A 194 3.41 27.15 26.28
CA ASN A 194 2.83 25.97 25.65
C ASN A 194 3.65 24.70 26.01
N GLU A 195 3.06 23.53 25.85
CA GLU A 195 3.73 22.26 26.05
C GLU A 195 3.57 21.35 24.82
N ILE A 196 4.67 20.76 24.34
CA ILE A 196 4.66 19.62 23.44
C ILE A 196 4.88 18.34 24.25
N MET A 197 4.04 17.32 23.98
CA MET A 197 4.17 15.97 24.49
C MET A 197 4.15 14.98 23.33
N VAL A 198 5.11 14.05 23.32
CA VAL A 198 5.19 12.98 22.32
C VAL A 198 5.26 11.65 23.04
N GLU A 199 4.32 10.75 22.75
CA GLU A 199 4.34 9.36 23.21
C GLU A 199 4.92 8.47 22.11
N LEU A 200 5.91 7.62 22.47
CA LEU A 200 6.59 6.69 21.58
C LEU A 200 6.30 5.25 21.99
N ALA A 201 5.97 4.43 21.02
CA ALA A 201 5.79 2.98 21.13
C ALA A 201 6.85 2.21 20.32
N ASN A 202 6.79 0.87 20.31
CA ASN A 202 7.82 0.05 19.66
C ASN A 202 7.66 -0.01 18.12
N GLY A 203 6.45 -0.24 17.62
CA GLY A 203 6.15 -0.34 16.20
C GLY A 203 7.09 -1.29 15.43
N TRP A 204 7.38 -0.95 14.18
CA TRP A 204 8.34 -1.70 13.35
C TRP A 204 9.81 -1.40 13.65
N TYR A 205 10.10 -0.33 14.38
CA TYR A 205 11.48 0.04 14.70
C TYR A 205 12.06 -0.75 15.87
N ASN A 206 11.20 -1.22 16.80
CA ASN A 206 11.61 -2.01 17.95
C ASN A 206 10.68 -3.24 18.20
N PRO A 207 10.44 -4.09 17.18
CA PRO A 207 9.55 -5.24 17.35
C PRO A 207 10.14 -6.22 18.37
N ALA A 208 9.30 -6.91 19.16
CA ALA A 208 9.75 -8.05 19.93
C ALA A 208 10.36 -9.12 19.01
N PRO A 209 11.31 -9.93 19.47
CA PRO A 209 11.91 -10.98 18.67
C PRO A 209 10.87 -12.06 18.34
N LEU A 210 10.47 -12.12 17.07
CA LEU A 210 9.53 -13.09 16.52
C LEU A 210 10.17 -13.77 15.32
N LYS A 211 9.87 -15.06 15.14
CA LYS A 211 10.37 -15.86 14.03
C LYS A 211 9.28 -16.01 12.96
N LEU A 212 9.43 -15.32 11.85
CA LEU A 212 8.62 -15.52 10.66
C LEU A 212 8.86 -16.92 10.09
N LEU A 213 7.81 -17.66 9.79
CA LEU A 213 7.87 -19.04 9.27
C LEU A 213 8.75 -19.97 10.12
N GLY A 214 8.87 -19.68 11.43
CA GLY A 214 9.75 -20.40 12.34
C GLY A 214 11.27 -20.24 12.11
N LYS A 215 11.69 -19.40 11.17
CA LYS A 215 13.10 -19.31 10.70
C LYS A 215 13.71 -17.92 10.82
N TYR A 216 12.97 -16.88 10.49
CA TYR A 216 13.52 -15.54 10.26
C TYR A 216 13.19 -14.62 11.44
N ASN A 217 14.15 -14.38 12.32
CA ASN A 217 14.01 -13.36 13.35
C ASN A 217 14.12 -11.97 12.73
N MET A 218 13.04 -11.21 12.78
CA MET A 218 12.95 -9.86 12.19
C MET A 218 14.02 -8.92 12.74
N ARG A 219 14.34 -9.02 14.03
CA ARG A 219 15.37 -8.17 14.65
C ARG A 219 16.78 -8.35 14.06
N HIS A 220 17.03 -9.47 13.39
CA HIS A 220 18.31 -9.73 12.73
C HIS A 220 18.39 -9.17 11.30
N ARG A 221 17.30 -8.65 10.75
CA ARG A 221 17.19 -8.22 9.34
C ARG A 221 16.79 -6.77 9.18
N LEU A 222 15.89 -6.28 10.02
CA LEU A 222 15.46 -4.89 9.98
C LEU A 222 16.54 -3.96 10.56
N SER A 223 16.60 -2.74 10.05
CA SER A 223 17.29 -1.63 10.71
C SER A 223 16.47 -1.21 11.93
N ILE A 224 16.80 -1.69 13.09
CA ILE A 224 16.06 -1.51 14.33
C ILE A 224 16.86 -0.72 15.37
N GLY A 225 16.15 -0.19 16.35
CA GLY A 225 16.74 0.51 17.48
C GLY A 225 15.74 0.68 18.62
N LYS A 226 16.16 1.41 19.64
CA LYS A 226 15.27 1.87 20.70
C LYS A 226 14.34 2.96 20.18
N PRO A 227 13.06 3.02 20.59
CA PRO A 227 12.18 4.11 20.21
C PRO A 227 12.81 5.47 20.53
N MET A 228 12.78 6.40 19.59
CA MET A 228 13.46 7.68 19.67
C MET A 228 12.73 8.78 18.92
N LEU A 229 13.00 10.01 19.28
CA LEU A 229 12.39 11.22 18.72
C LEU A 229 13.45 12.17 18.18
N ILE A 230 13.20 12.75 17.02
CA ILE A 230 13.84 13.99 16.57
C ILE A 230 12.76 14.98 16.16
N CYS A 231 12.81 16.22 16.64
CA CYS A 231 11.87 17.24 16.22
C CYS A 231 12.43 18.65 16.39
N SER A 232 11.82 19.59 15.67
CA SER A 232 12.00 21.03 15.90
C SER A 232 10.69 21.78 15.71
N ILE A 233 10.43 22.78 16.57
CA ILE A 233 9.38 23.79 16.34
C ILE A 233 10.06 25.05 15.85
N SER A 234 9.60 25.58 14.74
CA SER A 234 10.13 26.79 14.13
C SER A 234 9.03 27.80 13.81
N GLU A 235 9.35 29.09 13.92
CA GLU A 235 8.55 30.18 13.37
C GLU A 235 9.15 30.68 12.06
N LEU A 236 8.28 31.01 11.13
CA LEU A 236 8.63 31.66 9.87
C LEU A 236 8.03 33.06 9.83
N ALA A 237 8.90 34.08 9.72
CA ALA A 237 8.50 35.46 9.60
C ALA A 237 9.41 36.20 8.62
N ASN A 238 8.82 36.94 7.67
CA ASN A 238 9.55 37.73 6.70
C ASN A 238 10.66 36.93 5.97
N GLY A 239 10.36 35.69 5.55
CA GLY A 239 11.29 34.79 4.88
C GLY A 239 12.43 34.26 5.74
N LYS A 240 12.41 34.52 7.08
CA LYS A 240 13.42 34.04 8.02
C LYS A 240 12.83 33.03 8.97
N GLN A 241 13.49 31.87 9.06
CA GLN A 241 13.15 30.82 10.01
C GLN A 241 13.94 30.99 11.31
N ARG A 242 13.27 30.84 12.44
CA ARG A 242 13.86 30.79 13.79
C ARG A 242 13.35 29.53 14.51
N ASN A 243 14.25 28.69 14.99
CA ASN A 243 13.87 27.57 15.85
C ASN A 243 13.51 28.07 17.25
N ILE A 244 12.39 27.59 17.79
CA ILE A 244 11.90 27.84 19.14
C ILE A 244 12.19 26.64 20.05
N VAL A 245 12.04 25.41 19.49
CA VAL A 245 12.29 24.16 20.20
C VAL A 245 13.12 23.25 19.31
N GLU A 246 14.09 22.59 19.89
CA GLU A 246 14.81 21.47 19.29
C GLU A 246 14.84 20.31 20.27
N SER A 247 14.77 19.09 19.77
CA SER A 247 14.93 17.91 20.61
C SER A 247 16.38 17.80 21.07
N ASN A 248 16.59 17.75 22.41
CA ASN A 248 17.87 17.67 23.10
C ASN A 248 17.70 17.08 24.50
N HIS A 249 18.76 17.02 25.27
CA HIS A 249 18.79 16.49 26.64
C HIS A 249 17.95 17.28 27.66
N ASP A 250 17.50 18.52 27.35
CA ASP A 250 16.71 19.35 28.25
C ASP A 250 15.21 18.99 28.28
N TRP A 251 14.80 17.99 27.51
CA TRP A 251 13.46 17.45 27.56
C TRP A 251 13.25 16.61 28.81
N LEU A 252 12.00 16.45 29.21
CA LEU A 252 11.60 15.56 30.30
C LEU A 252 11.07 14.24 29.72
N ALA A 253 11.32 13.14 30.44
CA ALA A 253 10.81 11.83 30.10
C ALA A 253 9.95 11.23 31.20
N GLU A 254 8.89 10.52 30.80
CA GLU A 254 7.98 9.79 31.68
C GLU A 254 7.63 8.41 31.08
N GLY A 255 7.07 7.52 31.90
CA GLY A 255 6.47 6.27 31.45
C GLY A 255 5.00 6.43 31.16
N GLY A 256 4.54 6.00 29.97
CA GLY A 256 3.12 6.02 29.58
C GLY A 256 2.30 4.87 30.16
N LYS A 257 1.00 4.85 29.82
CA LYS A 257 0.06 3.80 30.26
C LYS A 257 0.20 2.49 29.49
N ILE A 258 0.73 2.53 28.27
CA ILE A 258 0.96 1.36 27.44
C ILE A 258 2.20 0.67 27.97
N LEU A 259 2.03 -0.53 28.50
CA LEU A 259 3.11 -1.33 29.13
C LEU A 259 3.82 -2.22 28.12
N PHE A 260 3.15 -2.57 27.05
CA PHE A 260 3.67 -3.42 25.97
C PHE A 260 2.91 -3.12 24.70
N ASP A 261 3.59 -3.09 23.59
CA ASP A 261 3.04 -3.09 22.25
C ASP A 261 3.87 -3.97 21.33
N ASN A 262 3.20 -4.72 20.49
CA ASN A 262 3.81 -5.47 19.40
C ASN A 262 2.84 -5.61 18.25
N ILE A 263 3.31 -5.30 17.07
CA ILE A 263 2.49 -5.27 15.84
C ILE A 263 1.78 -6.59 15.51
N TYR A 264 2.30 -7.74 15.92
CA TYR A 264 1.68 -9.05 15.69
C TYR A 264 0.84 -9.54 16.87
N ILE A 265 1.22 -9.16 18.09
CA ILE A 265 0.56 -9.63 19.30
C ILE A 265 -0.59 -8.69 19.66
N GLY A 266 -0.28 -7.45 20.05
CA GLY A 266 -1.25 -6.48 20.56
C GLY A 266 -0.65 -5.55 21.59
N GLU A 267 -1.52 -4.95 22.40
CA GLU A 267 -1.18 -3.98 23.44
C GLU A 267 -1.53 -4.47 24.84
N ARG A 268 -0.71 -4.10 25.84
CA ARG A 268 -1.07 -4.18 27.26
C ARG A 268 -1.08 -2.79 27.84
N ILE A 269 -2.23 -2.40 28.46
CA ILE A 269 -2.45 -1.05 29.00
C ILE A 269 -2.86 -1.14 30.47
N SER A 270 -2.34 -0.25 31.32
CA SER A 270 -2.81 -0.11 32.72
C SER A 270 -3.53 1.21 32.90
N PHE A 271 -4.80 1.15 33.29
CA PHE A 271 -5.62 2.30 33.69
C PHE A 271 -5.60 2.56 35.19
N VAL A 272 -4.88 1.74 35.95
CA VAL A 272 -4.75 1.88 37.40
C VAL A 272 -3.42 2.59 37.68
N GLU A 273 -3.52 3.74 38.37
CA GLU A 273 -2.37 4.47 38.86
C GLU A 273 -1.89 3.86 40.19
N ASN A 274 -0.59 3.69 40.35
CA ASN A 274 0.12 3.28 41.57
C ASN A 274 -0.34 1.96 42.21
N GLU A 275 0.29 0.87 41.84
CA GLU A 275 0.25 -0.37 42.63
C GLU A 275 1.61 -0.82 43.11
N GLU A 276 1.62 -1.24 44.38
CA GLU A 276 2.74 -1.87 45.08
C GLU A 276 3.23 -3.16 44.42
N SER A 277 2.47 -3.70 43.44
CA SER A 277 2.78 -4.92 42.71
C SER A 277 3.80 -4.75 41.57
N ASN A 278 4.16 -3.52 41.22
CA ASN A 278 5.21 -3.26 40.24
C ASN A 278 6.30 -2.42 40.90
N PRO A 279 7.46 -3.01 41.32
CA PRO A 279 8.56 -2.30 41.99
C PRO A 279 9.10 -1.10 41.18
N ASP A 280 8.85 -1.09 39.86
CA ASP A 280 9.25 0.00 38.95
C ASP A 280 8.20 1.13 38.85
N SER A 281 7.04 1.04 39.51
CA SER A 281 5.97 2.07 39.38
C SER A 281 6.36 3.44 39.97
N SER A 282 7.26 3.50 40.95
CA SER A 282 7.81 4.75 41.49
C SER A 282 8.74 5.49 40.52
N THR A 283 9.10 4.86 39.38
CA THR A 283 10.07 5.38 38.41
C THR A 283 9.43 5.98 37.15
N ARG A 284 8.10 6.13 37.11
CA ARG A 284 7.41 6.64 35.90
C ARG A 284 7.57 8.14 35.67
N VAL A 285 7.93 8.92 36.69
CA VAL A 285 7.96 10.38 36.61
C VAL A 285 9.40 10.89 36.68
N ASN A 286 9.72 11.94 35.93
CA ASN A 286 11.03 12.63 35.94
C ASN A 286 12.23 11.73 35.58
N MET A 287 12.08 10.85 34.61
CA MET A 287 13.17 10.07 34.05
C MET A 287 14.09 10.96 33.19
N ARG A 288 15.36 10.58 33.09
CA ARG A 288 16.31 11.35 32.28
C ARG A 288 16.12 11.07 30.80
N VAL A 289 16.27 12.12 30.01
CA VAL A 289 16.42 12.04 28.55
C VAL A 289 17.89 11.84 28.22
N THR A 290 18.15 11.08 27.19
CA THR A 290 19.49 10.90 26.63
C THR A 290 19.47 11.17 25.14
N GLU A 291 20.49 11.86 24.67
CA GLU A 291 20.78 12.00 23.25
C GLU A 291 21.46 10.71 22.76
N ILE A 292 21.02 10.23 21.62
CA ILE A 292 21.51 8.98 21.03
C ILE A 292 21.81 9.16 19.55
N VAL A 293 22.61 8.26 19.00
CA VAL A 293 22.86 8.23 17.56
C VAL A 293 21.60 7.70 16.86
N GLY A 294 21.09 8.47 15.94
CA GLY A 294 19.96 8.05 15.11
C GLY A 294 20.34 7.04 14.03
N PRO A 295 19.36 6.53 13.28
CA PRO A 295 19.64 5.67 12.14
C PRO A 295 20.44 6.39 11.07
N ALA A 296 21.16 5.64 10.23
CA ALA A 296 22.01 6.20 9.18
C ALA A 296 21.23 6.79 7.98
N GLY A 297 19.92 6.52 7.89
CA GLY A 297 19.08 6.96 6.77
C GLY A 297 18.92 8.47 6.70
N LYS A 298 18.83 9.01 5.47
CA LYS A 298 18.56 10.43 5.23
C LYS A 298 17.15 10.79 5.71
N LEU A 299 17.03 11.84 6.52
CA LEU A 299 15.74 12.43 6.88
C LEU A 299 15.13 13.16 5.67
N VAL A 300 13.92 12.77 5.28
CA VAL A 300 13.17 13.38 4.17
C VAL A 300 11.71 13.61 4.58
N PRO A 301 11.03 14.63 4.02
CA PRO A 301 9.61 14.84 4.30
C PRO A 301 8.78 13.67 3.78
N SER A 302 7.83 13.17 4.59
CA SER A 302 6.90 12.13 4.18
C SER A 302 5.94 12.65 3.12
N THR A 303 5.79 11.90 2.02
CA THR A 303 4.77 12.14 0.98
C THR A 303 3.68 11.06 0.96
N ILE A 304 3.76 10.10 1.85
CA ILE A 304 2.98 8.87 1.85
C ILE A 304 1.60 9.14 2.46
N PRO A 305 0.51 8.60 1.88
CA PRO A 305 -0.81 8.67 2.49
C PRO A 305 -0.81 8.04 3.88
N LYS A 306 -1.30 8.79 4.88
CA LYS A 306 -1.25 8.38 6.28
C LYS A 306 -2.33 7.37 6.63
N THR A 307 -2.00 6.48 7.55
CA THR A 307 -2.96 5.53 8.14
C THR A 307 -3.91 6.28 9.08
N LYS A 308 -5.22 6.07 8.87
CA LYS A 308 -6.30 6.69 9.66
C LYS A 308 -7.37 5.68 10.05
N ARG A 309 -8.16 6.04 11.07
CA ARG A 309 -9.43 5.37 11.37
C ARG A 309 -10.53 5.91 10.45
N LEU A 310 -10.82 5.22 9.36
CA LEU A 310 -11.66 5.75 8.28
C LEU A 310 -13.14 5.36 8.40
N LYS A 311 -13.44 4.18 8.92
CA LYS A 311 -14.82 3.71 9.05
C LYS A 311 -15.07 3.13 10.43
N LYS A 312 -16.03 3.74 11.15
CA LYS A 312 -16.51 3.27 12.44
C LYS A 312 -17.56 2.16 12.24
N ARG A 313 -17.43 1.04 12.94
CA ARG A 313 -18.31 -0.12 12.85
C ARG A 313 -18.82 -0.53 14.23
N LYS A 314 -20.11 -0.90 14.31
CA LYS A 314 -20.72 -1.52 15.49
C LYS A 314 -20.72 -3.04 15.30
N PRO A 315 -20.69 -3.82 16.39
CA PRO A 315 -20.93 -5.26 16.33
C PRO A 315 -22.30 -5.59 15.75
N ASN A 316 -22.39 -6.67 14.99
CA ASN A 316 -23.67 -7.24 14.55
C ASN A 316 -24.30 -8.09 15.65
N VAL A 317 -23.46 -8.84 16.41
CA VAL A 317 -23.89 -9.73 17.48
C VAL A 317 -22.94 -9.59 18.66
N ILE A 318 -23.50 -9.50 19.86
CA ILE A 318 -22.78 -9.61 21.14
C ILE A 318 -23.45 -10.72 21.94
N LYS A 319 -22.74 -11.83 22.16
CA LYS A 319 -23.22 -13.00 22.90
C LYS A 319 -22.46 -13.12 24.23
N LYS A 320 -23.20 -13.17 25.35
CA LYS A 320 -22.62 -13.43 26.68
C LYS A 320 -22.14 -14.89 26.77
N THR A 321 -20.94 -15.08 27.30
CA THR A 321 -20.32 -16.38 27.57
C THR A 321 -20.15 -16.55 29.08
N LYS A 322 -19.56 -17.66 29.52
CA LYS A 322 -19.33 -17.92 30.95
C LYS A 322 -18.39 -16.90 31.59
N TYR A 323 -17.39 -16.43 30.85
CA TYR A 323 -16.33 -15.55 31.37
C TYR A 323 -16.28 -14.16 30.68
N GLY A 324 -17.23 -13.82 29.83
CA GLY A 324 -17.27 -12.57 29.12
C GLY A 324 -18.20 -12.56 27.93
N TYR A 325 -17.68 -12.23 26.75
CA TYR A 325 -18.48 -12.00 25.55
C TYR A 325 -17.77 -12.53 24.30
N LEU A 326 -18.55 -13.14 23.39
CA LEU A 326 -18.16 -13.42 22.01
C LEU A 326 -18.91 -12.45 21.09
N ILE A 327 -18.19 -11.80 20.19
CA ILE A 327 -18.65 -10.67 19.40
C ILE A 327 -18.41 -10.97 17.92
N ASP A 328 -19.42 -10.72 17.06
CA ASP A 328 -19.31 -10.79 15.59
C ASP A 328 -19.59 -9.41 14.97
N PHE A 329 -18.64 -8.89 14.23
CA PHE A 329 -18.79 -7.66 13.44
C PHE A 329 -19.41 -7.88 12.05
N GLY A 330 -19.70 -9.12 11.69
CA GLY A 330 -20.33 -9.51 10.43
C GLY A 330 -19.40 -9.48 9.21
N LYS A 331 -18.27 -8.81 9.30
CA LYS A 331 -17.26 -8.69 8.22
C LYS A 331 -15.87 -8.65 8.81
N ILE A 332 -14.88 -9.13 8.03
CA ILE A 332 -13.47 -8.98 8.38
C ILE A 332 -13.09 -7.50 8.33
N ILE A 333 -12.43 -7.07 9.38
CA ILE A 333 -11.91 -5.73 9.60
C ILE A 333 -10.39 -5.84 9.75
N SER A 334 -9.64 -4.98 9.10
CA SER A 334 -8.24 -4.73 9.46
C SER A 334 -8.19 -3.38 10.16
N GLY A 335 -8.00 -3.41 11.51
CA GLY A 335 -8.18 -2.18 12.23
C GLY A 335 -8.04 -2.25 13.74
N GLN A 336 -8.61 -1.28 14.38
CA GLN A 336 -8.52 -0.99 15.82
C GLN A 336 -9.89 -1.00 16.46
N ILE A 337 -9.93 -1.09 17.80
CA ILE A 337 -11.18 -1.02 18.56
C ILE A 337 -11.17 0.12 19.58
N SER A 338 -12.39 0.51 19.99
CA SER A 338 -12.66 1.28 21.21
C SER A 338 -13.70 0.51 22.00
N LEU A 339 -13.35 0.07 23.21
CA LEU A 339 -14.19 -0.74 24.10
C LEU A 339 -14.36 -0.04 25.44
N THR A 340 -15.58 0.29 25.81
CA THR A 340 -15.91 0.81 27.12
C THR A 340 -16.62 -0.24 27.96
N ILE A 341 -16.09 -0.53 29.13
CA ILE A 341 -16.68 -1.47 30.07
C ILE A 341 -16.96 -0.85 31.44
N SER A 342 -17.88 -1.43 32.18
CA SER A 342 -18.07 -1.19 33.63
C SER A 342 -17.69 -2.45 34.38
N SER A 343 -16.72 -2.34 35.28
CA SER A 343 -16.13 -3.49 35.97
C SER A 343 -15.66 -3.14 37.37
N LYS A 344 -15.39 -4.16 38.18
CA LYS A 344 -14.43 -4.10 39.28
C LYS A 344 -13.02 -4.20 38.73
N LYS A 345 -12.04 -3.75 39.53
CA LYS A 345 -10.63 -3.85 39.16
C LYS A 345 -10.27 -5.29 38.81
N GLN A 346 -9.85 -5.54 37.56
CA GLN A 346 -9.40 -6.83 37.03
C GLN A 346 -8.67 -6.66 35.70
N ASN A 347 -7.96 -7.70 35.29
CA ASN A 347 -7.45 -7.79 33.93
C ASN A 347 -8.55 -8.21 32.97
N ILE A 348 -8.63 -7.53 31.86
CA ILE A 348 -9.48 -7.86 30.70
C ILE A 348 -8.57 -8.28 29.57
N LYS A 349 -8.91 -9.41 28.96
CA LYS A 349 -8.22 -9.95 27.78
C LYS A 349 -9.14 -9.88 26.58
N ILE A 350 -8.60 -9.49 25.45
CA ILE A 350 -9.31 -9.40 24.18
C ILE A 350 -8.54 -10.21 23.14
N ASN A 351 -9.17 -11.22 22.57
CA ASN A 351 -8.61 -12.01 21.48
C ASN A 351 -9.38 -11.78 20.19
N TYR A 352 -8.69 -11.92 19.07
CA TYR A 352 -9.20 -11.60 17.74
C TYR A 352 -8.97 -12.76 16.77
N ALA A 353 -9.96 -13.03 15.90
CA ALA A 353 -9.84 -14.00 14.83
C ALA A 353 -10.71 -13.63 13.61
N GLU A 354 -10.31 -14.09 12.42
CA GLU A 354 -11.08 -13.92 11.18
C GLU A 354 -12.25 -14.91 11.09
N SER A 355 -12.19 -16.02 11.83
CA SER A 355 -13.21 -17.08 11.82
C SER A 355 -13.43 -17.70 13.19
N LEU A 356 -14.50 -18.47 13.30
CA LEU A 356 -14.78 -19.35 14.42
C LEU A 356 -14.44 -20.81 14.07
N ASN A 357 -14.32 -21.65 15.10
CA ASN A 357 -14.22 -23.09 14.95
C ASN A 357 -15.50 -23.68 14.35
N ASP A 358 -15.50 -24.96 13.98
CA ASP A 358 -16.63 -25.62 13.33
C ASP A 358 -17.92 -25.60 14.19
N SER A 359 -17.79 -25.60 15.53
CA SER A 359 -18.92 -25.49 16.44
C SER A 359 -19.47 -24.07 16.60
N GLN A 360 -18.84 -23.07 16.00
CA GLN A 360 -19.19 -21.64 16.07
C GLN A 360 -19.24 -21.09 17.53
N THR A 361 -18.38 -21.61 18.38
CA THR A 361 -18.38 -21.27 19.84
C THR A 361 -17.06 -20.62 20.28
N GLU A 362 -15.97 -20.88 19.59
CA GLU A 362 -14.64 -20.39 19.94
C GLU A 362 -13.93 -19.76 18.73
N LEU A 363 -12.98 -18.88 19.02
CA LEU A 363 -12.16 -18.26 17.98
C LEU A 363 -11.26 -19.31 17.33
N ASP A 364 -11.14 -19.24 16.02
CA ASP A 364 -10.20 -20.03 15.25
C ASP A 364 -8.99 -19.15 14.84
N TYR A 365 -7.85 -19.45 15.42
CA TYR A 365 -6.62 -18.71 15.18
C TYR A 365 -5.81 -19.23 13.98
N SER A 366 -6.23 -20.33 13.35
CA SER A 366 -5.45 -20.99 12.28
C SER A 366 -5.18 -20.08 11.09
N THR A 367 -6.04 -19.08 10.84
CA THR A 367 -5.91 -18.19 9.69
C THR A 367 -5.09 -16.92 9.98
N THR A 368 -4.77 -16.64 11.23
CA THR A 368 -4.13 -15.37 11.63
C THR A 368 -2.75 -15.54 12.28
N THR A 369 -2.28 -16.75 12.57
CA THR A 369 -1.13 -16.93 13.46
C THR A 369 -0.10 -17.97 13.03
N THR A 370 -0.40 -18.85 12.12
CA THR A 370 0.42 -20.05 11.85
C THR A 370 1.80 -19.80 11.26
N SER A 371 2.09 -18.59 10.80
CA SER A 371 3.42 -18.26 10.24
C SER A 371 4.33 -17.52 11.22
N ILE A 372 3.83 -17.15 12.38
CA ILE A 372 4.57 -16.34 13.36
C ILE A 372 4.74 -17.11 14.65
N TYR A 373 5.98 -17.26 15.09
CA TYR A 373 6.35 -18.03 16.28
C TYR A 373 7.09 -17.15 17.27
N GLY A 374 6.78 -17.32 18.57
CA GLY A 374 7.50 -16.67 19.66
C GLY A 374 8.94 -17.17 19.79
N VAL A 375 9.75 -16.38 20.46
CA VAL A 375 11.04 -16.84 20.99
C VAL A 375 10.82 -17.44 22.37
N ASN A 376 11.52 -18.51 22.68
CA ASN A 376 11.36 -19.24 23.94
C ASN A 376 11.44 -18.31 25.17
N ASP A 377 10.39 -18.26 25.95
CA ASP A 377 10.32 -17.62 27.28
C ASP A 377 9.70 -18.59 28.28
N PRO A 378 10.52 -19.44 28.93
CA PRO A 378 10.03 -20.42 29.90
C PRO A 378 9.31 -19.76 31.09
N GLU A 379 9.65 -18.52 31.46
CA GLU A 379 9.01 -17.81 32.57
C GLU A 379 7.55 -17.45 32.28
N LYS A 380 7.22 -17.28 30.98
CA LYS A 380 5.85 -17.01 30.51
C LYS A 380 5.20 -18.24 29.86
N GLY A 381 5.86 -19.39 29.87
CA GLY A 381 5.35 -20.60 29.23
C GLY A 381 5.33 -20.54 27.69
N ILE A 382 6.05 -19.62 27.08
CA ILE A 382 6.19 -19.53 25.63
C ILE A 382 7.33 -20.42 25.18
N ASN A 383 7.03 -21.40 24.33
CA ASN A 383 8.03 -22.23 23.67
C ASN A 383 8.31 -21.71 22.26
N GLU A 384 9.49 -22.03 21.71
CA GLU A 384 9.86 -21.62 20.34
C GLU A 384 8.88 -22.11 19.25
N SER A 385 8.09 -23.13 19.55
CA SER A 385 7.07 -23.70 18.65
C SER A 385 5.69 -23.07 18.82
N ASP A 386 5.50 -22.20 19.82
CA ASP A 386 4.18 -21.63 20.08
C ASP A 386 3.89 -20.53 19.06
N THR A 387 2.72 -20.62 18.45
CA THR A 387 2.22 -19.56 17.55
C THR A 387 1.76 -18.35 18.34
N VAL A 388 2.06 -17.18 17.80
CA VAL A 388 1.63 -15.91 18.36
C VAL A 388 0.17 -15.66 17.97
N ILE A 389 -0.67 -15.27 18.91
CA ILE A 389 -2.07 -14.88 18.66
C ILE A 389 -2.27 -13.38 18.81
N GLN A 390 -3.27 -12.83 18.13
CA GLN A 390 -3.66 -11.43 18.27
C GLN A 390 -4.42 -11.26 19.58
N GLU A 391 -3.82 -10.54 20.54
CA GLU A 391 -4.35 -10.39 21.89
C GLU A 391 -4.01 -9.01 22.47
N ASP A 392 -5.04 -8.30 22.94
CA ASP A 392 -4.86 -7.14 23.79
C ASP A 392 -5.21 -7.45 25.24
N GLN A 393 -4.60 -6.74 26.16
CA GLN A 393 -4.89 -6.86 27.60
C GLN A 393 -4.94 -5.47 28.23
N PHE A 394 -5.85 -5.27 29.17
CA PHE A 394 -5.81 -4.07 29.98
C PHE A 394 -6.25 -4.32 31.42
N LEU A 395 -5.55 -3.66 32.34
CA LEU A 395 -5.92 -3.61 33.74
C LEU A 395 -6.88 -2.42 33.92
N CYS A 396 -8.16 -2.74 34.15
CA CYS A 396 -9.18 -1.72 34.46
C CYS A 396 -9.21 -1.41 35.97
N GLY A 397 -9.59 -0.19 36.32
CA GLY A 397 -9.95 0.20 37.68
C GLY A 397 -11.41 -0.17 38.00
N ASP A 398 -11.86 0.24 39.20
CA ASP A 398 -13.27 0.16 39.56
C ASP A 398 -14.08 1.18 38.76
N GLY A 399 -15.23 0.74 38.22
CA GLY A 399 -16.15 1.60 37.48
C GLY A 399 -15.98 1.51 35.97
N LYS A 400 -16.03 2.66 35.29
CA LYS A 400 -16.05 2.75 33.83
C LYS A 400 -14.64 2.94 33.29
N THR A 401 -14.22 2.03 32.40
CA THR A 401 -12.91 2.12 31.70
C THR A 401 -13.12 2.06 30.21
N THR A 402 -12.41 2.89 29.45
CA THR A 402 -12.37 2.84 27.98
C THR A 402 -10.97 2.46 27.52
N PHE A 403 -10.90 1.34 26.81
CA PHE A 403 -9.72 0.84 26.12
C PHE A 403 -9.78 1.24 24.65
N GLU A 404 -8.67 1.69 24.10
CA GLU A 404 -8.48 1.94 22.67
C GLU A 404 -7.10 1.47 22.22
N ASN A 405 -7.02 0.76 21.11
CA ASN A 405 -5.72 0.50 20.48
C ASN A 405 -5.10 1.82 19.98
N MET A 406 -3.80 1.99 20.19
CA MET A 406 -3.07 3.17 19.71
C MET A 406 -2.02 2.80 18.66
N TYR A 407 -1.21 1.78 18.92
CA TYR A 407 -0.01 1.45 18.15
C TYR A 407 -0.02 0.06 17.52
N VAL A 408 -1.16 -0.63 17.59
CA VAL A 408 -1.39 -1.91 16.94
C VAL A 408 -2.70 -1.89 16.15
N TYR A 409 -2.87 -2.85 15.27
CA TYR A 409 -4.12 -3.17 14.61
C TYR A 409 -4.24 -4.69 14.49
N HIS A 410 -5.46 -5.16 14.32
CA HIS A 410 -5.78 -6.57 14.19
C HIS A 410 -6.58 -6.85 12.91
N SER A 411 -6.49 -8.08 12.38
CA SER A 411 -7.39 -8.58 11.35
C SER A 411 -8.38 -9.53 12.00
N PHE A 412 -9.65 -9.18 11.97
CA PHE A 412 -10.69 -9.94 12.68
C PHE A 412 -12.09 -9.69 12.13
N ARG A 413 -12.93 -10.69 12.24
CA ARG A 413 -14.38 -10.57 12.23
C ARG A 413 -14.94 -10.82 13.63
N TYR A 414 -14.32 -11.73 14.36
CA TYR A 414 -14.74 -12.17 15.68
C TYR A 414 -13.78 -11.70 16.75
N MET A 415 -14.33 -11.37 17.89
CA MET A 415 -13.60 -10.92 19.06
C MET A 415 -14.15 -11.60 20.30
N LYS A 416 -13.28 -12.04 21.19
CA LYS A 416 -13.62 -12.59 22.50
C LYS A 416 -13.08 -11.66 23.58
N VAL A 417 -13.95 -11.21 24.50
CA VAL A 417 -13.56 -10.36 25.63
C VAL A 417 -13.80 -11.16 26.90
N GLU A 418 -12.76 -11.34 27.69
CA GLU A 418 -12.81 -12.16 28.93
C GLU A 418 -12.20 -11.39 30.09
N GLY A 419 -12.84 -11.52 31.27
CA GLY A 419 -12.33 -10.96 32.53
C GLY A 419 -11.99 -12.06 33.52
N GLU A 420 -11.08 -11.78 34.43
CA GLU A 420 -10.70 -12.72 35.50
C GLU A 420 -11.88 -13.09 36.39
N CYS A 421 -12.75 -12.13 36.67
CA CYS A 421 -13.90 -12.29 37.59
C CYS A 421 -15.26 -12.45 36.90
N ALA A 422 -15.34 -12.55 35.61
CA ALA A 422 -16.56 -12.76 34.80
C ALA A 422 -17.72 -11.73 35.01
N ILE A 423 -17.56 -10.72 35.85
CA ILE A 423 -18.58 -9.71 36.16
C ILE A 423 -18.11 -8.34 35.63
N PHE A 424 -18.43 -8.09 34.37
CA PHE A 424 -18.32 -6.80 33.73
C PHE A 424 -19.40 -6.65 32.66
N ASP A 425 -19.71 -5.41 32.33
CA ASP A 425 -20.66 -5.09 31.27
C ASP A 425 -20.01 -4.25 30.20
N ILE A 426 -20.26 -4.59 28.94
CA ILE A 426 -19.88 -3.76 27.79
C ILE A 426 -20.89 -2.63 27.67
N ASN A 427 -20.42 -1.37 27.82
CA ASN A 427 -21.24 -0.19 27.69
C ASN A 427 -21.22 0.37 26.25
N ASP A 428 -20.06 0.35 25.62
CA ASP A 428 -19.87 0.78 24.22
C ASP A 428 -18.75 -0.01 23.57
N LEU A 429 -18.93 -0.35 22.30
CA LEU A 429 -17.94 -1.06 21.51
C LEU A 429 -18.03 -0.66 20.04
N HIS A 430 -16.89 -0.26 19.51
CA HIS A 430 -16.72 0.05 18.10
C HIS A 430 -15.41 -0.54 17.59
N ALA A 431 -15.42 -0.99 16.35
CA ALA A 431 -14.21 -1.23 15.56
C ALA A 431 -14.02 -0.11 14.53
N PHE A 432 -12.78 0.12 14.13
CA PHE A 432 -12.43 1.11 13.11
C PHE A 432 -11.60 0.43 12.04
N ASP A 433 -12.03 0.56 10.79
CA ASP A 433 -11.16 0.22 9.65
C ASP A 433 -9.96 1.18 9.70
N THR A 434 -8.75 0.63 9.82
CA THR A 434 -7.51 1.41 10.01
C THR A 434 -6.50 1.06 8.91
N TYR A 435 -6.39 1.91 7.91
CA TYR A 435 -5.52 1.73 6.73
C TYR A 435 -5.14 3.09 6.12
N ALA A 436 -4.25 3.07 5.11
CA ALA A 436 -3.84 4.28 4.41
C ALA A 436 -5.04 5.01 3.77
N ASP A 437 -5.12 6.32 3.99
CA ASP A 437 -6.18 7.17 3.44
C ASP A 437 -5.92 7.47 1.95
N LEU A 438 -6.12 6.43 1.13
CA LEU A 438 -5.97 6.51 -0.33
C LEU A 438 -7.26 7.02 -0.98
N THR A 439 -7.11 7.99 -1.86
CA THR A 439 -8.22 8.49 -2.69
C THR A 439 -8.69 7.42 -3.66
N ILE A 440 -9.99 7.15 -3.71
CA ILE A 440 -10.60 6.26 -4.71
C ILE A 440 -10.51 6.91 -6.08
N THR A 441 -10.07 6.15 -7.10
CA THR A 441 -9.93 6.61 -8.48
C THR A 441 -11.00 6.07 -9.41
N SER A 442 -11.74 5.03 -9.04
CA SER A 442 -12.80 4.49 -9.89
C SER A 442 -14.10 4.24 -9.14
N GLU A 443 -15.19 4.49 -9.83
CA GLU A 443 -16.52 4.05 -9.46
C GLU A 443 -17.01 3.00 -10.45
N PHE A 444 -17.81 2.05 -9.99
CA PHE A 444 -18.36 0.98 -10.81
C PHE A 444 -19.71 0.53 -10.27
N ASN A 445 -20.66 0.41 -11.17
CA ASN A 445 -22.00 -0.07 -10.89
C ASN A 445 -22.59 -0.81 -12.09
N THR A 446 -23.32 -1.89 -11.83
CA THR A 446 -23.98 -2.69 -12.88
C THR A 446 -25.28 -3.29 -12.36
N SER A 447 -26.15 -3.75 -13.25
CA SER A 447 -27.38 -4.48 -12.89
C SER A 447 -27.12 -5.85 -12.22
N ASN A 448 -25.90 -6.38 -12.27
CA ASN A 448 -25.53 -7.64 -11.62
C ASN A 448 -24.95 -7.40 -10.22
N GLN A 449 -25.72 -7.76 -9.19
CA GLN A 449 -25.34 -7.54 -7.78
C GLN A 449 -24.08 -8.30 -7.38
N LEU A 450 -23.84 -9.50 -7.92
CA LEU A 450 -22.63 -10.26 -7.60
C LEU A 450 -21.35 -9.51 -8.04
N LEU A 451 -21.35 -8.92 -9.25
CA LEU A 451 -20.21 -8.14 -9.74
C LEU A 451 -19.98 -6.86 -8.91
N ASN A 452 -21.06 -6.18 -8.49
CA ASN A 452 -20.97 -5.03 -7.58
C ASN A 452 -20.38 -5.44 -6.24
N ASP A 453 -20.79 -6.59 -5.70
CA ASP A 453 -20.24 -7.11 -4.44
C ASP A 453 -18.78 -7.52 -4.58
N LEU A 454 -18.39 -8.15 -5.67
CA LEU A 454 -17.00 -8.52 -5.95
C LEU A 454 -16.11 -7.27 -6.07
N GLN A 455 -16.56 -6.23 -6.78
CA GLN A 455 -15.81 -4.96 -6.86
C GLN A 455 -15.61 -4.34 -5.47
N ARG A 456 -16.69 -4.25 -4.70
CA ARG A 456 -16.64 -3.69 -3.33
C ARG A 456 -15.71 -4.49 -2.42
N ILE A 457 -15.73 -5.82 -2.52
CA ILE A 457 -14.87 -6.72 -1.72
C ILE A 457 -13.41 -6.60 -2.16
N ALA A 458 -13.12 -6.53 -3.46
CA ALA A 458 -11.76 -6.34 -3.96
C ALA A 458 -11.15 -5.03 -3.44
N VAL A 459 -11.91 -3.93 -3.51
CA VAL A 459 -11.49 -2.62 -2.99
C VAL A 459 -11.25 -2.69 -1.47
N GLN A 460 -12.17 -3.31 -0.72
CA GLN A 460 -12.02 -3.42 0.74
C GLN A 460 -10.83 -4.31 1.13
N THR A 461 -10.62 -5.43 0.44
CA THR A 461 -9.48 -6.33 0.73
C THR A 461 -8.14 -5.65 0.47
N LYS A 462 -8.03 -4.91 -0.64
CA LYS A 462 -6.83 -4.10 -0.91
C LYS A 462 -6.59 -3.06 0.19
N ARG A 463 -7.62 -2.31 0.61
CA ARG A 463 -7.51 -1.34 1.71
C ARG A 463 -7.04 -1.96 3.01
N ASN A 464 -7.60 -3.12 3.38
CA ASN A 464 -7.24 -3.82 4.59
C ASN A 464 -5.75 -4.13 4.69
N ASN A 465 -5.05 -4.23 3.56
CA ASN A 465 -3.66 -4.65 3.44
C ASN A 465 -2.74 -3.53 2.91
N ILE A 466 -3.10 -2.26 3.13
CA ILE A 466 -2.27 -1.11 2.76
C ILE A 466 -2.15 -0.14 3.93
N ARG A 467 -0.90 0.15 4.30
CA ARG A 467 -0.52 1.23 5.23
C ARG A 467 0.54 2.11 4.59
N SER A 468 1.69 2.30 5.20
CA SER A 468 2.80 2.97 4.52
C SER A 468 3.54 2.07 3.50
N TYR A 469 3.09 0.82 3.32
CA TYR A 469 3.56 -0.17 2.36
C TYR A 469 2.44 -1.18 2.07
N TYR A 470 2.64 -2.08 1.09
CA TYR A 470 1.74 -3.21 0.86
C TYR A 470 2.02 -4.32 1.87
N GLU A 471 0.97 -4.90 2.40
CA GLU A 471 1.01 -6.11 3.20
C GLU A 471 0.29 -7.23 2.44
N ASP A 472 0.83 -8.45 2.49
CA ASP A 472 0.16 -9.63 1.95
C ASP A 472 -1.14 -9.91 2.72
N CYS A 473 -1.00 -10.08 4.03
CA CYS A 473 -2.11 -10.29 4.97
C CYS A 473 -1.66 -9.96 6.40
N ALA A 474 -2.62 -9.86 7.32
CA ALA A 474 -2.33 -9.56 8.73
C ALA A 474 -1.54 -10.68 9.47
N ARG A 475 -1.52 -11.90 8.91
CA ARG A 475 -0.77 -13.04 9.45
C ARG A 475 0.75 -12.83 9.33
N GLU A 476 1.23 -12.27 8.22
CA GLU A 476 2.65 -12.07 7.94
C GLU A 476 3.04 -10.59 7.88
N ARG A 477 2.17 -9.71 7.35
CA ARG A 477 2.38 -8.25 7.23
C ARG A 477 3.63 -7.90 6.43
N LEU A 478 3.85 -8.60 5.32
CA LEU A 478 5.04 -8.49 4.50
C LEU A 478 4.74 -7.91 3.12
N GLY A 479 5.62 -7.04 2.63
CA GLY A 479 5.50 -6.41 1.31
C GLY A 479 6.05 -7.28 0.19
N TYR A 480 5.37 -8.39 -0.16
CA TYR A 480 5.81 -9.31 -1.20
C TYR A 480 5.74 -8.70 -2.60
N GLY A 481 6.86 -8.77 -3.34
CA GLY A 481 6.95 -8.24 -4.70
C GLY A 481 6.04 -8.96 -5.69
N GLY A 482 5.83 -10.28 -5.53
CA GLY A 482 4.95 -11.07 -6.40
C GLY A 482 3.50 -10.65 -6.31
N ASP A 483 3.01 -10.43 -5.09
CA ASP A 483 1.64 -9.94 -4.84
C ASP A 483 1.43 -8.58 -5.47
N ILE A 484 2.39 -7.66 -5.32
CA ILE A 484 2.32 -6.34 -5.94
C ILE A 484 2.25 -6.45 -7.46
N VAL A 485 3.06 -7.31 -8.09
CA VAL A 485 3.01 -7.56 -9.55
C VAL A 485 1.64 -8.04 -10.00
N ALA A 486 1.02 -8.95 -9.24
CA ALA A 486 -0.29 -9.50 -9.58
C ALA A 486 -1.42 -8.47 -9.45
N LEU A 487 -1.36 -7.56 -8.48
CA LEU A 487 -2.47 -6.65 -8.20
C LEU A 487 -2.29 -5.21 -8.72
N ILE A 488 -1.10 -4.83 -9.21
CA ILE A 488 -0.75 -3.41 -9.46
C ILE A 488 -1.72 -2.68 -10.40
N GLU A 489 -2.19 -3.32 -11.48
CA GLU A 489 -3.16 -2.72 -12.41
C GLU A 489 -4.49 -2.44 -11.71
N SER A 490 -5.02 -3.43 -11.01
CA SER A 490 -6.26 -3.30 -10.26
C SER A 490 -6.14 -2.31 -9.09
N GLN A 491 -4.95 -2.15 -8.55
CA GLN A 491 -4.64 -1.19 -7.49
C GLN A 491 -4.69 0.24 -8.01
N ILE A 492 -4.05 0.52 -9.15
CA ILE A 492 -4.05 1.84 -9.80
C ILE A 492 -5.47 2.23 -10.22
N TYR A 493 -6.26 1.27 -10.71
CA TYR A 493 -7.67 1.54 -11.04
C TYR A 493 -8.55 1.78 -9.82
N SER A 494 -8.16 1.27 -8.65
CA SER A 494 -8.94 1.47 -7.41
C SER A 494 -8.57 2.73 -6.66
N PHE A 495 -7.28 3.11 -6.66
CA PHE A 495 -6.76 4.18 -5.80
C PHE A 495 -5.70 5.02 -6.49
N ASP A 496 -5.62 6.28 -6.13
CA ASP A 496 -4.45 7.10 -6.38
C ASP A 496 -3.27 6.54 -5.60
N SER A 497 -2.42 5.85 -6.32
CA SER A 497 -1.30 5.09 -5.75
C SER A 497 0.06 5.70 -6.07
N GLU A 498 0.13 6.90 -6.64
CA GLU A 498 1.37 7.52 -7.11
C GLU A 498 2.46 7.51 -6.04
N GLN A 499 2.18 8.12 -4.88
CA GLN A 499 3.17 8.25 -3.81
C GLN A 499 3.49 6.91 -3.14
N LEU A 500 2.47 6.07 -2.96
CA LEU A 500 2.65 4.73 -2.39
C LEU A 500 3.55 3.86 -3.29
N LEU A 501 3.31 3.83 -4.60
CA LEU A 501 4.12 3.06 -5.55
C LEU A 501 5.56 3.57 -5.63
N LYS A 502 5.77 4.90 -5.62
CA LYS A 502 7.11 5.49 -5.55
C LYS A 502 7.85 5.06 -4.30
N LYS A 503 7.17 5.10 -3.14
CA LYS A 503 7.75 4.68 -1.86
C LYS A 503 8.10 3.19 -1.86
N VAL A 504 7.19 2.32 -2.27
CA VAL A 504 7.40 0.87 -2.33
C VAL A 504 8.56 0.53 -3.28
N LEU A 505 8.63 1.19 -4.43
CA LEU A 505 9.75 1.06 -5.35
C LEU A 505 11.09 1.41 -4.67
N LEU A 506 11.12 2.52 -3.92
CA LEU A 506 12.32 2.93 -3.19
C LEU A 506 12.69 1.94 -2.07
N ASP A 507 11.72 1.33 -1.38
CA ASP A 507 12.01 0.30 -0.40
C ASP A 507 12.72 -0.92 -1.03
N PHE A 508 12.26 -1.40 -2.18
CA PHE A 508 12.96 -2.46 -2.92
C PHE A 508 14.36 -2.04 -3.37
N ILE A 509 14.53 -0.77 -3.76
CA ILE A 509 15.84 -0.21 -4.14
C ILE A 509 16.78 -0.13 -2.94
N PHE A 510 16.31 0.27 -1.79
CA PHE A 510 17.11 0.35 -0.56
C PHE A 510 17.55 -1.02 -0.06
N ASP A 511 16.75 -2.04 -0.28
CA ASP A 511 17.02 -3.42 0.09
C ASP A 511 17.69 -4.24 -1.04
N GLN A 512 17.92 -3.61 -2.21
CA GLN A 512 18.61 -4.27 -3.32
C GLN A 512 19.95 -4.85 -2.87
N THR A 513 20.19 -6.14 -3.16
CA THR A 513 21.41 -6.83 -2.76
C THR A 513 22.67 -6.18 -3.36
N LEU A 514 23.83 -6.40 -2.76
CA LEU A 514 25.10 -5.86 -3.29
C LEU A 514 25.37 -6.33 -4.72
N GLU A 515 24.94 -7.53 -5.06
CA GLU A 515 25.09 -8.10 -6.41
C GLU A 515 24.10 -7.52 -7.42
N GLY A 516 23.02 -6.90 -6.96
CA GLY A 516 21.98 -6.29 -7.79
C GLY A 516 20.63 -6.99 -7.78
N GLY A 517 20.48 -8.14 -7.09
CA GLY A 517 19.21 -8.86 -6.95
C GLY A 517 18.18 -8.05 -6.14
N ILE A 518 16.91 -8.28 -6.39
CA ILE A 518 15.80 -7.68 -5.64
C ILE A 518 15.32 -8.67 -4.59
N THR A 519 15.06 -8.19 -3.38
CA THR A 519 14.56 -9.00 -2.26
C THR A 519 13.14 -9.50 -2.52
N GLN A 520 12.73 -10.55 -1.81
CA GLN A 520 11.38 -11.11 -1.97
C GLN A 520 10.30 -10.19 -1.39
N THR A 521 10.65 -9.48 -0.32
CA THR A 521 9.81 -8.47 0.34
C THR A 521 10.56 -7.16 0.51
N ALA A 522 9.85 -6.04 0.63
CA ALA A 522 10.42 -4.77 1.04
C ALA A 522 9.48 -4.04 2.03
N PRO A 523 9.98 -3.58 3.20
CA PRO A 523 11.34 -3.78 3.70
C PRO A 523 11.72 -5.25 3.86
N PHE A 524 13.02 -5.56 3.72
CA PHE A 524 13.52 -6.94 3.76
C PHE A 524 13.53 -7.48 5.18
N MET A 525 12.74 -8.52 5.41
CA MET A 525 12.58 -9.17 6.73
C MET A 525 13.24 -10.56 6.82
N GLY A 526 14.07 -10.90 5.83
CA GLY A 526 14.85 -12.14 5.82
C GLY A 526 14.31 -13.25 4.92
N ILE A 527 13.08 -13.16 4.44
CA ILE A 527 12.48 -14.19 3.60
C ILE A 527 13.13 -14.21 2.23
N GLN A 528 13.63 -15.39 1.86
CA GLN A 528 14.17 -15.67 0.52
C GLN A 528 13.81 -17.10 0.14
N THR A 529 13.19 -17.28 -1.02
CA THR A 529 12.74 -18.59 -1.48
C THR A 529 13.06 -18.74 -2.97
N PHE A 530 13.91 -19.69 -3.33
CA PHE A 530 14.33 -19.96 -4.71
C PHE A 530 14.91 -18.73 -5.43
N GLY A 531 15.56 -17.82 -4.71
CA GLY A 531 16.28 -16.71 -5.34
C GLY A 531 17.61 -17.13 -5.96
N PRO A 532 18.09 -16.42 -7.01
CA PRO A 532 19.34 -16.79 -7.70
C PRO A 532 20.60 -16.55 -6.85
N SER A 533 20.53 -15.73 -5.82
CA SER A 533 21.65 -15.46 -4.91
C SER A 533 21.15 -15.17 -3.50
N ASN A 534 22.07 -14.99 -2.56
CA ASN A 534 21.75 -14.72 -1.17
C ASN A 534 20.95 -13.43 -1.02
N ASN A 535 19.88 -13.47 -0.24
CA ASN A 535 18.90 -12.42 0.01
C ASN A 535 18.06 -11.98 -1.21
N ALA A 536 18.34 -12.47 -2.41
CA ALA A 536 17.48 -12.22 -3.56
C ALA A 536 16.20 -13.05 -3.49
N GLY A 537 15.08 -12.48 -3.88
CA GLY A 537 13.81 -13.18 -4.04
C GLY A 537 13.76 -14.02 -5.30
N SER A 538 12.73 -14.85 -5.45
CA SER A 538 12.46 -15.58 -6.69
C SER A 538 12.14 -14.62 -7.85
N LEU A 539 12.37 -15.05 -9.09
CA LEU A 539 12.25 -14.18 -10.28
C LEU A 539 10.89 -13.49 -10.40
N GLY A 540 9.79 -14.17 -10.08
CA GLY A 540 8.45 -13.57 -10.11
C GLY A 540 8.29 -12.40 -9.13
N TRP A 541 8.97 -12.46 -7.98
CA TRP A 541 9.00 -11.39 -6.98
C TRP A 541 9.96 -10.27 -7.38
N GLN A 542 11.08 -10.58 -8.04
CA GLN A 542 12.01 -9.57 -8.56
C GLN A 542 11.42 -8.78 -9.74
N LEU A 543 10.40 -9.31 -10.42
CA LEU A 543 9.67 -8.63 -11.50
C LEU A 543 9.03 -7.32 -11.00
N VAL A 544 8.83 -7.15 -9.70
CA VAL A 544 8.27 -5.93 -9.09
C VAL A 544 9.02 -4.67 -9.48
N LEU A 545 10.35 -4.70 -9.57
CA LEU A 545 11.16 -3.52 -9.88
C LEU A 545 10.85 -2.95 -11.28
N PRO A 546 11.00 -3.69 -12.40
CA PRO A 546 10.67 -3.15 -13.71
C PRO A 546 9.16 -2.90 -13.89
N VAL A 547 8.28 -3.70 -13.26
CA VAL A 547 6.83 -3.57 -13.42
C VAL A 547 6.30 -2.31 -12.75
N ILE A 548 6.72 -1.97 -11.52
CA ILE A 548 6.30 -0.72 -10.90
C ILE A 548 6.72 0.46 -11.77
N VAL A 549 7.95 0.47 -12.29
CA VAL A 549 8.43 1.57 -13.14
C VAL A 549 7.60 1.69 -14.41
N LEU A 550 7.34 0.59 -15.13
CA LEU A 550 6.50 0.58 -16.34
C LEU A 550 5.08 1.07 -16.07
N LYS A 551 4.45 0.59 -15.00
CA LYS A 551 3.08 0.99 -14.65
C LYS A 551 3.02 2.43 -14.12
N TYR A 552 4.03 2.86 -13.36
CA TYR A 552 4.12 4.26 -12.94
C TYR A 552 4.25 5.20 -14.15
N MET A 553 5.16 4.90 -15.09
CA MET A 553 5.30 5.68 -16.32
C MET A 553 3.97 5.74 -17.09
N LYS A 554 3.27 4.62 -17.18
CA LYS A 554 2.00 4.50 -17.89
C LYS A 554 0.91 5.41 -17.31
N TYR A 555 0.75 5.41 -15.99
CA TYR A 555 -0.39 6.05 -15.33
C TYR A 555 -0.07 7.38 -14.65
N TYR A 556 1.21 7.62 -14.28
CA TYR A 556 1.65 8.82 -13.55
C TYR A 556 2.74 9.60 -14.27
N GLY A 557 3.18 9.12 -15.44
CA GLY A 557 4.13 9.82 -16.30
C GLY A 557 5.61 9.51 -16.02
N MET A 558 6.46 10.13 -16.82
CA MET A 558 7.89 9.78 -16.94
C MET A 558 8.80 10.29 -15.80
N SER A 559 8.26 11.06 -14.84
CA SER A 559 9.05 11.67 -13.77
C SER A 559 9.82 10.66 -12.90
N ILE A 560 9.30 9.44 -12.79
CA ILE A 560 9.88 8.37 -11.96
C ILE A 560 11.32 8.02 -12.36
N ILE A 561 11.65 8.04 -13.65
CA ILE A 561 12.99 7.66 -14.16
C ILE A 561 14.04 8.76 -14.00
N GLU A 562 13.66 9.97 -13.60
CA GLU A 562 14.61 11.05 -13.32
C GLU A 562 15.29 10.90 -11.96
N ASP A 563 14.69 10.14 -11.06
CA ASP A 563 15.35 9.75 -9.82
C ASP A 563 16.53 8.82 -10.15
N LYS A 564 17.74 9.31 -9.96
CA LYS A 564 18.96 8.56 -10.24
C LYS A 564 19.06 7.24 -9.48
N ARG A 565 18.43 7.15 -8.30
CA ARG A 565 18.40 5.91 -7.51
C ARG A 565 17.71 4.82 -8.30
N ILE A 566 16.62 5.15 -8.99
CA ILE A 566 15.82 4.22 -9.78
C ILE A 566 16.58 3.76 -11.02
N SER A 567 17.13 4.70 -11.79
CA SER A 567 17.90 4.36 -13.00
C SER A 567 19.13 3.50 -12.69
N VAL A 568 19.87 3.82 -11.64
CA VAL A 568 21.03 3.03 -11.18
C VAL A 568 20.57 1.63 -10.72
N SER A 569 19.49 1.54 -9.96
CA SER A 569 18.98 0.24 -9.47
C SER A 569 18.50 -0.67 -10.60
N LEU A 570 17.78 -0.12 -11.59
CA LEU A 570 17.37 -0.87 -12.79
C LEU A 570 18.57 -1.43 -13.55
N ASN A 571 19.62 -0.61 -13.78
CA ASN A 571 20.84 -1.08 -14.44
C ASN A 571 21.55 -2.18 -13.64
N ARG A 572 21.66 -2.01 -12.33
CA ARG A 572 22.26 -3.04 -11.45
C ARG A 572 21.49 -4.34 -11.52
N HIS A 573 20.14 -4.29 -11.49
CA HIS A 573 19.33 -5.48 -11.56
C HIS A 573 19.39 -6.16 -12.92
N LEU A 574 19.35 -5.42 -14.03
CA LEU A 574 19.54 -6.00 -15.36
C LEU A 574 20.92 -6.69 -15.46
N ASN A 575 22.00 -6.00 -15.05
CA ASN A 575 23.35 -6.58 -15.09
C ASN A 575 23.49 -7.82 -14.19
N TYR A 576 22.78 -7.85 -13.07
CA TYR A 576 22.68 -9.03 -12.20
C TYR A 576 22.00 -10.19 -12.91
N LEU A 577 20.86 -9.97 -13.56
CA LEU A 577 20.12 -11.01 -14.29
C LEU A 577 20.92 -11.58 -15.48
N LEU A 578 21.64 -10.71 -16.22
CA LEU A 578 22.42 -11.11 -17.40
C LEU A 578 23.61 -12.04 -17.07
N LYS A 579 24.10 -12.02 -15.82
CA LYS A 579 25.22 -12.87 -15.36
C LYS A 579 24.88 -14.35 -15.25
N PHE A 580 23.60 -14.67 -15.01
CA PHE A 580 23.22 -16.05 -14.71
C PHE A 580 23.13 -16.92 -15.97
N ASP A 581 23.59 -18.17 -15.82
CA ASP A 581 23.34 -19.20 -16.82
C ASP A 581 21.87 -19.62 -16.78
N TYR A 582 21.30 -19.88 -17.96
CA TYR A 582 19.93 -20.37 -18.12
C TYR A 582 19.68 -21.65 -17.34
N GLU A 583 20.60 -22.61 -17.39
CA GLU A 583 20.46 -23.91 -16.71
C GLU A 583 20.38 -23.80 -15.18
N TYR A 584 20.86 -22.70 -14.62
CA TYR A 584 20.73 -22.39 -13.20
C TYR A 584 19.47 -21.57 -12.91
N ILE A 585 19.27 -20.45 -13.62
CA ILE A 585 18.25 -19.46 -13.27
C ILE A 585 16.83 -19.96 -13.53
N LYS A 586 16.63 -20.93 -14.44
CA LYS A 586 15.32 -21.53 -14.73
C LYS A 586 14.66 -22.21 -13.52
N TYR A 587 15.41 -22.50 -12.46
CA TYR A 587 14.88 -23.05 -11.22
C TYR A 587 14.66 -21.99 -10.12
N CYS A 588 15.03 -20.75 -10.40
CA CYS A 588 14.99 -19.67 -9.40
C CYS A 588 13.63 -18.95 -9.37
N CYS A 589 12.54 -19.71 -9.35
CA CYS A 589 11.18 -19.18 -9.25
C CYS A 589 10.26 -20.16 -8.52
N LEU A 590 9.15 -19.63 -8.00
CA LEU A 590 8.09 -20.44 -7.35
C LEU A 590 7.07 -20.99 -8.35
N GLY A 591 7.16 -20.62 -9.63
CA GLY A 591 6.15 -20.91 -10.65
C GLY A 591 4.96 -19.96 -10.50
N ASP A 592 3.76 -20.41 -10.90
CA ASP A 592 2.52 -19.66 -10.74
C ASP A 592 1.95 -19.88 -9.33
N TRP A 593 2.40 -19.06 -8.37
CA TRP A 593 2.12 -19.24 -6.96
C TRP A 593 0.63 -19.19 -6.64
N GLY A 594 0.20 -20.00 -5.66
CA GLY A 594 -1.20 -20.04 -5.20
C GLY A 594 -2.16 -20.63 -6.24
N SER A 595 -1.65 -21.40 -7.20
CA SER A 595 -2.47 -22.03 -8.24
C SER A 595 -3.65 -22.79 -7.63
N VAL A 596 -4.84 -22.47 -8.12
CA VAL A 596 -6.11 -23.11 -7.72
C VAL A 596 -6.04 -24.63 -7.83
N ASP A 597 -5.41 -25.15 -8.87
CA ASP A 597 -5.26 -26.56 -9.13
C ASP A 597 -4.38 -27.27 -8.09
N THR A 598 -3.34 -26.59 -7.65
CA THR A 598 -2.35 -27.15 -6.72
C THR A 598 -2.85 -27.21 -5.30
N VAL A 599 -3.40 -26.11 -4.82
CA VAL A 599 -3.71 -25.93 -3.39
C VAL A 599 -5.08 -26.49 -3.05
N LEU A 600 -6.05 -26.36 -3.94
CA LEU A 600 -7.45 -26.62 -3.64
C LEU A 600 -7.98 -27.94 -4.14
N ILE A 601 -7.50 -28.39 -5.29
CA ILE A 601 -8.00 -29.62 -5.93
C ILE A 601 -7.13 -30.80 -5.53
N ASN A 602 -5.80 -30.65 -5.60
CA ASN A 602 -4.85 -31.73 -5.39
C ASN A 602 -4.14 -31.71 -4.04
N ASN A 603 -4.34 -30.66 -3.22
CA ASN A 603 -3.66 -30.45 -1.94
C ASN A 603 -2.12 -30.55 -2.05
N LYS A 604 -1.54 -30.02 -3.14
CA LYS A 604 -0.09 -29.96 -3.40
C LYS A 604 0.38 -28.52 -3.42
N GLU A 605 1.52 -28.24 -2.83
CA GLU A 605 2.12 -26.89 -2.81
C GLU A 605 2.87 -26.53 -4.11
N THR A 606 3.18 -27.54 -4.95
CA THR A 606 3.95 -27.33 -6.19
C THR A 606 3.02 -26.96 -7.34
N PRO A 607 3.14 -25.74 -7.91
CA PRO A 607 2.35 -25.33 -9.06
C PRO A 607 2.51 -26.27 -10.27
N PRO A 608 1.47 -26.47 -11.08
CA PRO A 608 1.59 -27.20 -12.33
C PRO A 608 2.65 -26.58 -13.24
N ASP A 609 3.38 -27.41 -13.97
CA ASP A 609 4.39 -26.96 -14.95
C ASP A 609 5.41 -25.96 -14.39
N LYS A 610 5.75 -26.07 -13.09
CA LYS A 610 6.61 -25.14 -12.35
C LYS A 610 7.92 -24.84 -13.06
N GLU A 611 8.58 -25.84 -13.63
CA GLU A 611 9.88 -25.67 -14.28
C GLU A 611 9.77 -24.76 -15.51
N PHE A 612 8.79 -25.03 -16.37
CA PHE A 612 8.53 -24.19 -17.54
C PHE A 612 8.12 -22.76 -17.10
N CYS A 613 7.18 -22.64 -16.17
CA CYS A 613 6.74 -21.32 -15.67
C CYS A 613 7.91 -20.52 -15.07
N SER A 614 8.83 -21.20 -14.39
CA SER A 614 10.04 -20.59 -13.84
C SER A 614 10.99 -20.08 -14.92
N ALA A 615 11.21 -20.90 -15.95
CA ALA A 615 12.04 -20.51 -17.09
C ALA A 615 11.40 -19.39 -17.92
N ALA A 616 10.08 -19.45 -18.15
CA ALA A 616 9.33 -18.40 -18.82
C ALA A 616 9.34 -17.09 -18.04
N MET A 617 9.29 -17.13 -16.70
CA MET A 617 9.41 -15.95 -15.85
C MET A 617 10.73 -15.21 -16.08
N TYR A 618 11.82 -15.93 -16.27
CA TYR A 618 13.10 -15.29 -16.61
C TYR A 618 13.01 -14.50 -17.93
N LEU A 619 12.40 -15.10 -18.97
CA LEU A 619 12.18 -14.39 -20.23
C LEU A 619 11.29 -13.16 -20.04
N ILE A 620 10.20 -13.26 -19.29
CA ILE A 620 9.27 -12.17 -19.00
C ILE A 620 9.96 -11.00 -18.29
N VAL A 621 10.84 -11.28 -17.31
CA VAL A 621 11.61 -10.24 -16.61
C VAL A 621 12.55 -9.53 -17.57
N LEU A 622 13.29 -10.28 -18.45
CA LEU A 622 14.18 -9.68 -19.45
C LEU A 622 13.40 -8.82 -20.46
N GLN A 623 12.24 -9.27 -20.93
CA GLN A 623 11.36 -8.52 -21.85
C GLN A 623 10.81 -7.23 -21.20
N SER A 624 10.59 -7.22 -19.88
CA SER A 624 10.22 -6.00 -19.16
C SER A 624 11.34 -4.95 -19.24
N TYR A 625 12.61 -5.36 -19.18
CA TYR A 625 13.75 -4.48 -19.41
C TYR A 625 13.89 -4.03 -20.87
N GLN A 626 13.59 -4.90 -21.83
CA GLN A 626 13.53 -4.52 -23.25
C GLN A 626 12.48 -3.41 -23.47
N LYS A 627 11.30 -3.54 -22.87
CA LYS A 627 10.24 -2.51 -22.93
C LYS A 627 10.70 -1.21 -22.27
N LEU A 628 11.36 -1.26 -21.11
CA LEU A 628 11.95 -0.08 -20.47
C LEU A 628 13.00 0.60 -21.37
N ALA A 629 13.88 -0.17 -22.01
CA ALA A 629 14.90 0.37 -22.92
C ALA A 629 14.29 1.16 -24.09
N VAL A 630 13.18 0.66 -24.66
CA VAL A 630 12.42 1.37 -25.72
C VAL A 630 11.81 2.67 -25.21
N PHE A 631 11.24 2.67 -23.99
CA PHE A 631 10.54 3.82 -23.42
C PHE A 631 11.48 4.87 -22.84
N THR A 632 12.69 4.48 -22.42
CA THR A 632 13.64 5.35 -21.72
C THR A 632 14.90 5.59 -22.56
N LYS A 633 14.76 6.23 -23.70
CA LYS A 633 15.85 6.48 -24.68
C LYS A 633 17.15 7.09 -24.11
N GLY A 634 17.17 7.53 -22.88
CA GLY A 634 18.36 8.10 -22.19
C GLY A 634 19.01 7.16 -21.16
N MET A 635 18.42 6.00 -20.86
CA MET A 635 19.03 5.02 -19.95
C MET A 635 20.05 4.15 -20.69
N SER A 636 21.26 4.06 -20.16
CA SER A 636 22.35 3.26 -20.73
C SER A 636 22.20 1.78 -20.35
N PHE A 637 21.17 1.09 -20.85
CA PHE A 637 21.11 -0.37 -20.77
C PHE A 637 22.05 -1.01 -21.79
N GLU A 638 22.61 -2.17 -21.45
CA GLU A 638 23.37 -3.01 -22.40
C GLU A 638 22.37 -3.73 -23.34
N THR A 639 21.75 -3.00 -24.25
CA THR A 639 20.61 -3.46 -25.08
C THR A 639 21.00 -4.64 -25.99
N GLU A 640 22.18 -4.63 -26.59
CA GLU A 640 22.66 -5.75 -27.43
C GLU A 640 22.77 -7.05 -26.63
N LYS A 641 23.38 -7.02 -25.45
CA LYS A 641 23.48 -8.18 -24.57
C LYS A 641 22.10 -8.67 -24.09
N LEU A 642 21.19 -7.72 -23.81
CA LEU A 642 19.83 -8.04 -23.42
C LEU A 642 19.09 -8.76 -24.55
N GLU A 643 19.18 -8.27 -25.78
CA GLU A 643 18.53 -8.88 -26.95
C GLU A 643 19.11 -10.26 -27.28
N GLU A 644 20.42 -10.42 -27.17
CA GLU A 644 21.08 -11.74 -27.32
C GLU A 644 20.59 -12.72 -26.26
N LYS A 645 20.49 -12.27 -24.99
CA LYS A 645 20.04 -13.09 -23.88
C LYS A 645 18.59 -13.49 -24.04
N ILE A 646 17.71 -12.56 -24.43
CA ILE A 646 16.30 -12.82 -24.71
C ILE A 646 16.18 -13.90 -25.80
N ARG A 647 16.88 -13.76 -26.90
CA ARG A 647 16.89 -14.74 -28.01
C ARG A 647 17.36 -16.11 -27.53
N TYR A 648 18.49 -16.17 -26.85
CA TYR A 648 19.05 -17.40 -26.30
C TYR A 648 18.09 -18.11 -25.35
N VAL A 649 17.52 -17.38 -24.38
CA VAL A 649 16.56 -17.92 -23.41
C VAL A 649 15.31 -18.45 -24.12
N LYS A 650 14.80 -17.71 -25.09
CA LYS A 650 13.63 -18.09 -25.87
C LYS A 650 13.86 -19.38 -26.67
N GLU A 651 15.02 -19.50 -27.36
CA GLU A 651 15.40 -20.71 -28.10
C GLU A 651 15.53 -21.93 -27.17
N LYS A 652 16.16 -21.75 -26.01
CA LYS A 652 16.26 -22.80 -24.99
C LYS A 652 14.91 -23.25 -24.48
N LEU A 653 14.02 -22.30 -24.15
CA LEU A 653 12.66 -22.56 -23.69
C LEU A 653 11.86 -23.38 -24.68
N ILE A 654 11.87 -22.99 -25.95
CA ILE A 654 11.17 -23.72 -27.03
C ILE A 654 11.75 -25.13 -27.17
N LYS A 655 13.07 -25.25 -27.25
CA LYS A 655 13.74 -26.53 -27.42
C LYS A 655 13.48 -27.52 -26.29
N GLU A 656 13.40 -27.01 -25.04
CA GLU A 656 13.33 -27.87 -23.86
C GLU A 656 11.89 -28.27 -23.52
N TYR A 657 10.93 -27.34 -23.66
CA TYR A 657 9.59 -27.54 -23.12
C TYR A 657 8.47 -27.66 -24.16
N TYR A 658 8.70 -27.22 -25.43
CA TYR A 658 7.67 -27.39 -26.47
C TYR A 658 7.65 -28.82 -27.00
N ASN A 659 6.48 -29.43 -26.99
CA ASN A 659 6.32 -30.81 -27.35
C ASN A 659 5.55 -31.03 -28.68
N SER A 660 5.55 -32.26 -29.20
CA SER A 660 4.87 -32.63 -30.46
C SER A 660 3.35 -32.48 -30.42
N LYS A 661 2.75 -32.33 -29.24
CA LYS A 661 1.31 -32.06 -29.08
C LYS A 661 0.98 -30.56 -29.20
N GLY A 662 2.00 -29.73 -29.37
CA GLY A 662 1.85 -28.29 -29.58
C GLY A 662 1.52 -27.50 -28.33
N TYR A 663 2.09 -27.85 -27.19
CA TYR A 663 2.02 -27.07 -25.95
C TYR A 663 3.35 -27.18 -25.17
N PHE A 664 3.52 -26.31 -24.19
CA PHE A 664 4.70 -26.29 -23.32
C PHE A 664 4.48 -27.20 -22.12
N GLN A 665 5.50 -27.99 -21.76
CA GLN A 665 5.54 -28.95 -20.66
C GLN A 665 4.27 -29.83 -20.58
N GLY A 666 3.44 -29.69 -19.52
CA GLY A 666 2.22 -30.46 -19.28
C GLY A 666 0.97 -29.91 -19.95
N GLY A 667 1.00 -28.67 -20.46
CA GLY A 667 -0.17 -28.03 -21.07
C GLY A 667 -1.21 -27.55 -20.05
N SER A 668 -0.78 -27.22 -18.84
CA SER A 668 -1.67 -26.60 -17.83
C SER A 668 -2.08 -25.19 -18.24
N GLN A 669 -3.15 -24.66 -17.64
CA GLN A 669 -3.55 -23.26 -17.85
C GLN A 669 -2.40 -22.29 -17.53
N SER A 670 -1.62 -22.54 -16.47
CA SER A 670 -0.44 -21.75 -16.12
C SER A 670 0.62 -21.81 -17.23
N SER A 671 0.88 -22.98 -17.83
CA SER A 671 1.85 -23.05 -18.93
C SER A 671 1.40 -22.26 -20.16
N TYR A 672 0.12 -22.28 -20.50
CA TYR A 672 -0.40 -21.48 -21.61
C TYR A 672 -0.27 -19.98 -21.35
N ILE A 673 -0.72 -19.50 -20.20
CA ILE A 673 -0.70 -18.05 -19.91
C ILE A 673 0.74 -17.52 -19.78
N PHE A 674 1.67 -18.30 -19.22
CA PHE A 674 3.09 -17.94 -19.19
C PHE A 674 3.71 -17.92 -20.58
N SER A 675 3.33 -18.84 -21.47
CA SER A 675 3.75 -18.84 -22.87
C SER A 675 3.29 -17.55 -23.59
N LEU A 676 2.02 -17.19 -23.41
CA LEU A 676 1.43 -15.99 -24.01
C LEU A 676 2.09 -14.72 -23.45
N LYS A 677 2.28 -14.63 -22.13
CA LYS A 677 2.95 -13.48 -21.50
C LYS A 677 4.41 -13.34 -21.93
N ALA A 678 5.09 -14.44 -22.22
CA ALA A 678 6.44 -14.49 -22.79
C ALA A 678 6.49 -14.21 -24.30
N GLY A 679 5.35 -13.96 -24.95
CA GLY A 679 5.24 -13.63 -26.38
C GLY A 679 5.60 -14.80 -27.30
N LEU A 680 5.38 -16.05 -26.83
CA LEU A 680 5.63 -17.26 -27.63
C LEU A 680 4.50 -17.56 -28.64
N ASP A 681 3.37 -16.89 -28.54
CA ASP A 681 2.28 -16.91 -29.52
C ASP A 681 2.69 -16.36 -30.89
N LYS A 682 3.75 -15.58 -30.98
CA LYS A 682 4.32 -15.11 -32.25
C LYS A 682 4.89 -16.25 -33.10
N GLU A 683 5.46 -17.28 -32.46
CA GLU A 683 5.94 -18.50 -33.09
C GLU A 683 4.88 -19.60 -33.12
N PHE A 684 3.96 -19.60 -32.16
CA PHE A 684 2.94 -20.63 -31.95
C PHE A 684 1.55 -19.97 -31.82
N PRO A 685 0.96 -19.48 -32.93
CA PRO A 685 -0.29 -18.72 -32.89
C PRO A 685 -1.50 -19.47 -32.30
N GLU A 686 -1.44 -20.79 -32.28
CA GLU A 686 -2.49 -21.64 -31.74
C GLU A 686 -2.56 -21.65 -30.19
N LEU A 687 -1.56 -21.13 -29.49
CA LEU A 687 -1.50 -21.18 -28.03
C LEU A 687 -2.70 -20.51 -27.35
N LEU A 688 -3.13 -19.35 -27.84
CA LEU A 688 -4.30 -18.66 -27.28
C LEU A 688 -5.57 -19.48 -27.41
N GLN A 689 -5.78 -20.11 -28.57
CA GLN A 689 -6.95 -20.95 -28.77
C GLN A 689 -6.91 -22.25 -27.94
N LYS A 690 -5.72 -22.85 -27.77
CA LYS A 690 -5.53 -23.99 -26.88
C LYS A 690 -5.78 -23.63 -25.43
N PHE A 691 -5.33 -22.45 -24.99
CA PHE A 691 -5.61 -21.93 -23.64
C PHE A 691 -7.13 -21.79 -23.40
N LYS A 692 -7.85 -21.17 -24.32
CA LYS A 692 -9.32 -21.07 -24.26
C LYS A 692 -9.99 -22.44 -24.18
N ASN A 693 -9.53 -23.39 -24.96
CA ASN A 693 -10.06 -24.75 -24.93
C ASN A 693 -9.78 -25.44 -23.60
N GLN A 694 -8.56 -25.30 -23.05
CA GLN A 694 -8.22 -25.87 -21.74
C GLN A 694 -9.11 -25.32 -20.62
N ILE A 695 -9.41 -24.01 -20.64
CA ILE A 695 -10.34 -23.42 -19.67
C ILE A 695 -11.75 -24.06 -19.82
N ARG A 696 -12.22 -24.31 -21.05
CA ARG A 696 -13.52 -24.95 -21.28
C ARG A 696 -13.52 -26.42 -20.83
N GLU A 697 -12.45 -27.16 -21.11
CA GLU A 697 -12.26 -28.54 -20.63
C GLU A 697 -12.24 -28.62 -19.09
N ASP A 698 -11.76 -27.57 -18.45
CA ASP A 698 -11.76 -27.41 -17.01
C ASP A 698 -13.07 -26.81 -16.45
N ASP A 699 -14.19 -26.94 -17.19
CA ASP A 699 -15.52 -26.46 -16.81
C ASP A 699 -15.56 -24.93 -16.53
N GLY A 700 -14.76 -24.15 -17.26
CA GLY A 700 -14.66 -22.69 -17.07
C GLY A 700 -13.96 -22.26 -15.78
N VAL A 701 -13.32 -23.17 -15.06
CA VAL A 701 -12.55 -22.86 -13.85
C VAL A 701 -11.18 -22.33 -14.23
N PHE A 702 -10.81 -21.18 -13.69
CA PHE A 702 -9.45 -20.65 -13.83
C PHE A 702 -8.52 -21.33 -12.82
N LYS A 703 -7.77 -22.32 -13.28
CA LYS A 703 -6.86 -23.14 -12.46
C LYS A 703 -5.44 -22.59 -12.43
N MET A 704 -5.31 -21.28 -12.29
CA MET A 704 -4.03 -20.57 -12.30
C MET A 704 -3.71 -20.00 -10.94
N GLY A 705 -2.45 -19.58 -10.77
CA GLY A 705 -2.00 -18.84 -9.60
C GLY A 705 -2.13 -17.32 -9.79
N ILE A 706 -1.43 -16.56 -8.94
CA ILE A 706 -1.57 -15.10 -8.89
C ILE A 706 -1.16 -14.40 -10.19
N PHE A 707 -0.09 -14.86 -10.82
CA PHE A 707 0.40 -14.29 -12.06
C PHE A 707 -0.52 -14.65 -13.23
N GLY A 708 -0.80 -15.93 -13.38
CA GLY A 708 -1.66 -16.42 -14.47
C GLY A 708 -3.05 -15.83 -14.41
N MET A 709 -3.64 -15.72 -13.22
CA MET A 709 -4.94 -15.10 -13.00
C MET A 709 -4.92 -13.62 -13.43
N ALA A 710 -3.93 -12.85 -12.97
CA ALA A 710 -3.81 -11.43 -13.30
C ALA A 710 -3.60 -11.19 -14.80
N TRP A 711 -2.73 -11.96 -15.43
CA TRP A 711 -2.44 -11.83 -16.87
C TRP A 711 -3.59 -12.32 -17.75
N SER A 712 -4.43 -13.23 -17.27
CA SER A 712 -5.60 -13.69 -18.03
C SER A 712 -6.59 -12.55 -18.27
N TYR A 713 -6.76 -11.64 -17.35
CA TYR A 713 -7.62 -10.47 -17.53
C TYR A 713 -7.07 -9.44 -18.54
N GLU A 714 -5.79 -9.50 -18.86
CA GLU A 714 -5.15 -8.66 -19.88
C GLU A 714 -5.10 -9.33 -21.26
N ILE A 715 -4.87 -10.66 -21.31
CA ILE A 715 -4.48 -11.39 -22.52
C ILE A 715 -5.65 -12.13 -23.18
N LEU A 716 -6.58 -12.68 -22.37
CA LEU A 716 -7.73 -13.38 -22.91
C LEU A 716 -8.63 -12.42 -23.70
N ASP A 717 -8.81 -12.73 -24.99
CA ASP A 717 -9.74 -12.03 -25.89
C ASP A 717 -11.19 -12.53 -25.78
N ASP A 718 -11.39 -13.72 -25.19
CA ASP A 718 -12.71 -14.33 -24.95
C ASP A 718 -13.29 -13.83 -23.62
N GLN A 719 -14.03 -12.73 -23.69
CA GLN A 719 -14.58 -12.08 -22.51
C GLN A 719 -15.70 -12.91 -21.86
N ASP A 720 -16.36 -13.80 -22.60
CA ASP A 720 -17.38 -14.72 -22.07
C ASP A 720 -16.78 -15.71 -21.08
N LEU A 721 -15.58 -16.22 -21.31
CA LEU A 721 -14.88 -17.10 -20.37
C LEU A 721 -14.57 -16.39 -19.03
N ILE A 722 -14.12 -15.14 -19.10
CA ILE A 722 -13.84 -14.34 -17.89
C ILE A 722 -15.14 -14.03 -17.15
N TYR A 723 -16.18 -13.66 -17.88
CA TYR A 723 -17.50 -13.37 -17.29
C TYR A 723 -18.09 -14.59 -16.60
N GLN A 724 -18.06 -15.77 -17.24
CA GLN A 724 -18.49 -17.04 -16.66
C GLN A 724 -17.71 -17.39 -15.40
N TRP A 725 -16.40 -17.19 -15.40
CA TRP A 725 -15.55 -17.39 -14.22
C TRP A 725 -15.95 -16.45 -13.06
N LEU A 726 -16.13 -15.15 -13.33
CA LEU A 726 -16.47 -14.17 -12.29
C LEU A 726 -17.90 -14.35 -11.75
N THR A 727 -18.83 -14.85 -12.56
CA THR A 727 -20.22 -15.10 -12.15
C THR A 727 -20.50 -16.53 -11.68
N ARG A 728 -19.50 -17.41 -11.73
CA ARG A 728 -19.59 -18.78 -11.27
C ARG A 728 -19.97 -18.85 -9.79
N LYS A 729 -20.99 -19.68 -9.45
CA LYS A 729 -21.45 -19.90 -8.08
C LYS A 729 -20.93 -21.21 -7.47
N SER A 730 -20.70 -22.23 -8.31
CA SER A 730 -20.15 -23.51 -7.84
C SER A 730 -18.66 -23.38 -7.51
N TYR A 731 -18.25 -24.13 -6.49
CA TYR A 731 -16.85 -24.21 -6.05
C TYR A 731 -15.95 -24.86 -7.12
N PRO A 732 -14.70 -24.41 -7.32
CA PRO A 732 -14.13 -23.16 -6.79
C PRO A 732 -14.65 -21.92 -7.53
N SER A 733 -14.88 -20.83 -6.81
CA SER A 733 -15.34 -19.55 -7.39
C SER A 733 -15.15 -18.39 -6.41
N PHE A 734 -15.11 -17.17 -6.92
CA PHE A 734 -15.12 -15.98 -6.05
C PHE A 734 -16.40 -15.90 -5.22
N TYR A 735 -17.55 -16.33 -5.78
CA TYR A 735 -18.80 -16.44 -5.02
C TYR A 735 -18.65 -17.37 -3.81
N SER A 736 -18.05 -18.55 -3.98
CA SER A 736 -17.84 -19.49 -2.87
C SER A 736 -16.90 -18.94 -1.80
N MET A 737 -15.92 -18.12 -2.19
CA MET A 737 -14.99 -17.47 -1.27
C MET A 737 -15.68 -16.41 -0.39
N VAL A 738 -16.68 -15.69 -0.93
CA VAL A 738 -17.32 -14.55 -0.24
C VAL A 738 -18.72 -14.81 0.25
N SER A 739 -19.34 -15.93 -0.09
CA SER A 739 -20.73 -16.28 0.25
C SER A 739 -21.00 -16.37 1.75
N ASN A 740 -19.97 -16.61 2.57
CA ASN A 740 -20.06 -16.59 4.03
C ASN A 740 -20.07 -15.17 4.62
N ASN A 741 -20.19 -14.14 3.78
CA ASN A 741 -20.22 -12.73 4.16
C ASN A 741 -18.96 -12.25 4.91
N SER A 742 -17.79 -12.79 4.55
CA SER A 742 -16.51 -12.41 5.17
C SER A 742 -16.14 -10.93 4.94
N GLY A 743 -16.64 -10.32 3.86
CA GLY A 743 -16.33 -8.92 3.48
C GLY A 743 -14.91 -8.69 2.95
N ALA A 744 -14.11 -9.74 2.83
CA ALA A 744 -12.76 -9.75 2.28
C ALA A 744 -12.54 -11.01 1.44
N LEU A 745 -11.51 -11.02 0.59
CA LEU A 745 -11.05 -12.22 -0.10
C LEU A 745 -10.03 -12.97 0.75
N GLY A 746 -10.11 -14.29 0.73
CA GLY A 746 -9.11 -15.16 1.34
C GLY A 746 -7.89 -15.37 0.42
N GLU A 747 -6.86 -15.93 1.00
CA GLU A 747 -5.64 -16.36 0.30
C GLU A 747 -5.92 -17.49 -0.70
N TYR A 748 -6.88 -18.36 -0.38
CA TYR A 748 -7.32 -19.47 -1.24
C TYR A 748 -8.85 -19.52 -1.32
N PHE A 749 -9.38 -20.22 -2.34
CA PHE A 749 -10.83 -20.38 -2.53
C PHE A 749 -11.50 -21.25 -1.45
N LYS A 750 -10.73 -21.94 -0.64
CA LYS A 750 -11.16 -22.70 0.53
C LYS A 750 -10.38 -22.22 1.77
N LYS A 751 -11.06 -22.13 2.91
CA LYS A 751 -10.37 -21.92 4.18
C LYS A 751 -9.42 -23.09 4.45
N MET A 752 -8.18 -22.79 4.73
CA MET A 752 -7.13 -23.74 5.09
C MET A 752 -6.39 -23.25 6.32
N ASP A 753 -5.89 -24.18 7.12
CA ASP A 753 -5.01 -23.83 8.24
C ASP A 753 -3.73 -23.18 7.68
N GLY A 754 -3.35 -22.06 8.28
CA GLY A 754 -2.20 -21.29 7.84
C GLY A 754 -2.46 -20.36 6.67
N SER A 755 -3.71 -20.18 6.20
CA SER A 755 -4.08 -19.25 5.16
C SER A 755 -5.01 -18.15 5.69
N SER A 756 -4.76 -16.89 5.33
CA SER A 756 -5.58 -15.76 5.74
C SER A 756 -6.91 -15.71 4.99
N LEU A 757 -7.95 -15.23 5.64
CA LEU A 757 -9.23 -14.87 5.00
C LEU A 757 -9.28 -13.41 4.56
N ASN A 758 -8.16 -12.70 4.63
CA ASN A 758 -8.02 -11.29 4.26
C ASN A 758 -6.70 -11.06 3.52
N HIS A 759 -6.64 -11.48 2.23
CA HIS A 759 -5.45 -11.44 1.41
C HIS A 759 -5.75 -10.85 0.03
N ALA A 760 -4.95 -9.88 -0.43
CA ALA A 760 -5.26 -9.13 -1.64
C ALA A 760 -4.84 -9.81 -2.96
N MET A 761 -4.06 -10.90 -2.94
CA MET A 761 -3.36 -11.44 -4.12
C MET A 761 -4.27 -11.81 -5.31
N PHE A 762 -5.54 -12.17 -5.05
CA PHE A 762 -6.52 -12.50 -6.11
C PHE A 762 -7.47 -11.35 -6.47
N THR A 763 -7.23 -10.12 -5.98
CA THR A 763 -8.09 -8.96 -6.31
C THR A 763 -7.88 -8.41 -7.71
N SER A 764 -6.95 -8.96 -8.49
CA SER A 764 -6.64 -8.53 -9.87
C SER A 764 -7.84 -8.56 -10.80
N TYR A 765 -8.84 -9.42 -10.57
CA TYR A 765 -10.06 -9.46 -11.40
C TYR A 765 -10.78 -8.10 -11.45
N SER A 766 -10.62 -7.26 -10.44
CA SER A 766 -11.31 -5.96 -10.42
C SER A 766 -10.85 -5.00 -11.53
N GLN A 767 -9.67 -5.23 -12.13
CA GLN A 767 -9.24 -4.50 -13.33
C GLN A 767 -10.17 -4.77 -14.54
N TRP A 768 -10.70 -5.99 -14.64
CA TRP A 768 -11.57 -6.39 -15.75
C TRP A 768 -12.89 -5.59 -15.78
N PHE A 769 -13.42 -5.20 -14.63
CA PHE A 769 -14.62 -4.38 -14.57
C PHE A 769 -14.42 -3.03 -15.25
N ILE A 770 -13.26 -2.43 -15.08
CA ILE A 770 -12.91 -1.13 -15.70
C ILE A 770 -12.48 -1.33 -17.17
N SER A 771 -11.55 -2.26 -17.40
CA SER A 771 -10.97 -2.41 -18.74
C SER A 771 -11.87 -3.11 -19.74
N ALA A 772 -12.68 -4.09 -19.32
CA ALA A 772 -13.53 -4.86 -20.22
C ALA A 772 -15.01 -4.47 -20.09
N LEU A 773 -15.62 -4.55 -18.90
CA LEU A 773 -17.06 -4.34 -18.78
C LEU A 773 -17.44 -2.87 -19.06
N LEU A 774 -16.65 -1.90 -18.58
CA LEU A 774 -16.79 -0.49 -19.00
C LEU A 774 -16.10 -0.20 -20.33
N GLY A 775 -15.11 -0.99 -20.73
CA GLY A 775 -14.38 -0.83 -21.99
C GLY A 775 -13.34 0.29 -21.99
N ILE A 776 -12.76 0.66 -20.84
CA ILE A 776 -11.69 1.65 -20.73
C ILE A 776 -10.35 0.94 -20.96
N LYS A 777 -9.89 0.87 -22.21
CA LYS A 777 -8.67 0.16 -22.60
C LYS A 777 -7.60 1.13 -23.09
N PHE A 778 -6.54 1.32 -22.28
CA PHE A 778 -5.37 2.07 -22.73
C PHE A 778 -4.46 1.22 -23.60
N ASP A 779 -3.92 1.82 -24.65
CA ASP A 779 -2.97 1.15 -25.53
C ASP A 779 -1.70 0.80 -24.74
N GLN A 780 -1.37 -0.49 -24.62
CA GLN A 780 -0.25 -0.99 -23.82
C GLN A 780 1.13 -0.74 -24.45
N GLU A 781 1.15 -0.33 -25.75
CA GLU A 781 2.40 -0.02 -26.46
C GLU A 781 2.78 1.47 -26.35
N THR A 782 1.92 2.31 -25.77
CA THR A 782 2.25 3.72 -25.48
C THR A 782 2.85 3.89 -24.09
N GLN A 783 3.74 4.88 -23.94
CA GLN A 783 4.42 5.17 -22.67
C GLN A 783 3.47 5.73 -21.61
N GLU A 784 2.48 6.50 -22.02
CA GLU A 784 1.51 7.17 -21.15
C GLU A 784 0.07 6.75 -21.51
N SER A 785 -0.87 6.97 -20.59
CA SER A 785 -2.29 6.62 -20.77
C SER A 785 -3.05 7.71 -21.58
N THR A 786 -2.53 8.05 -22.76
CA THR A 786 -3.06 9.09 -23.64
C THR A 786 -3.86 8.57 -24.81
N ASP A 787 -3.81 7.26 -25.09
CA ASP A 787 -4.51 6.63 -26.20
C ASP A 787 -5.51 5.59 -25.68
N LEU A 788 -6.79 5.89 -25.82
CA LEU A 788 -7.92 5.14 -25.27
C LEU A 788 -8.72 4.45 -26.36
N LEU A 789 -8.88 3.14 -26.25
CA LEU A 789 -9.91 2.38 -26.98
C LEU A 789 -11.13 2.20 -26.08
N ILE A 790 -12.30 2.61 -26.57
CA ILE A 790 -13.61 2.37 -25.93
C ILE A 790 -14.19 1.13 -26.57
N ASP A 791 -14.24 0.05 -25.80
CA ASP A 791 -14.66 -1.26 -26.28
C ASP A 791 -15.30 -2.07 -25.14
N PRO A 792 -16.51 -1.66 -24.69
CA PRO A 792 -17.18 -2.36 -23.61
C PRO A 792 -17.68 -3.74 -24.04
N TYR A 793 -17.39 -4.72 -23.19
CA TYR A 793 -18.02 -6.04 -23.27
C TYR A 793 -19.43 -5.96 -22.67
N ILE A 794 -20.43 -6.46 -23.41
CA ILE A 794 -21.85 -6.32 -23.07
C ILE A 794 -22.47 -7.72 -22.96
N PRO A 795 -22.46 -8.36 -21.77
CA PRO A 795 -23.08 -9.66 -21.52
C PRO A 795 -24.59 -9.63 -21.73
N ASP A 796 -25.18 -10.75 -22.17
CA ASP A 796 -26.62 -10.81 -22.49
C ASP A 796 -27.55 -10.56 -21.29
N ASP A 797 -27.15 -11.01 -20.11
CA ASP A 797 -27.93 -10.93 -18.86
C ASP A 797 -27.67 -9.67 -18.01
N ILE A 798 -26.83 -8.75 -18.48
CA ILE A 798 -26.61 -7.44 -17.84
C ILE A 798 -27.37 -6.36 -18.61
N GLU A 799 -28.15 -5.55 -17.91
CA GLU A 799 -28.97 -4.46 -18.50
C GLU A 799 -28.15 -3.18 -18.67
N PHE A 800 -27.28 -2.88 -17.71
CA PHE A 800 -26.40 -1.71 -17.75
C PHE A 800 -25.11 -1.94 -16.96
N ALA A 801 -24.07 -1.22 -17.34
CA ALA A 801 -22.91 -0.94 -16.50
C ALA A 801 -22.47 0.52 -16.70
N GLU A 802 -22.03 1.14 -15.62
CA GLU A 802 -21.52 2.49 -15.60
C GLU A 802 -20.40 2.64 -14.58
N GLY A 803 -19.52 3.57 -14.82
CA GLY A 803 -18.46 3.88 -13.89
C GLY A 803 -17.52 4.97 -14.38
N THR A 804 -16.59 5.31 -13.53
CA THR A 804 -15.57 6.32 -13.80
C THR A 804 -14.18 5.79 -13.51
N LEU A 805 -13.17 6.40 -14.15
CA LEU A 805 -11.76 6.23 -13.83
C LEU A 805 -11.07 7.59 -13.83
N ARG A 806 -10.57 8.00 -12.69
CA ARG A 806 -9.77 9.22 -12.55
C ARG A 806 -8.32 8.92 -12.94
N THR A 807 -7.81 9.73 -13.86
CA THR A 807 -6.44 9.67 -14.35
C THR A 807 -5.73 11.01 -14.10
N ILE A 808 -4.42 11.06 -14.33
CA ILE A 808 -3.67 12.35 -14.33
C ILE A 808 -4.17 13.31 -15.44
N HIS A 809 -4.87 12.81 -16.45
CA HIS A 809 -5.44 13.58 -17.54
C HIS A 809 -6.86 14.08 -17.27
N GLY A 810 -7.46 13.70 -16.15
CA GLY A 810 -8.85 13.97 -15.77
C GLY A 810 -9.66 12.68 -15.59
N GLU A 811 -10.97 12.84 -15.43
CA GLU A 811 -11.89 11.73 -15.21
C GLU A 811 -12.48 11.22 -16.53
N ILE A 812 -12.40 9.92 -16.74
CA ILE A 812 -13.07 9.18 -17.82
C ILE A 812 -14.32 8.56 -17.23
N GLY A 813 -15.48 8.86 -17.79
CA GLY A 813 -16.76 8.23 -17.45
C GLY A 813 -17.28 7.42 -18.63
N ILE A 814 -17.64 6.16 -18.39
CA ILE A 814 -18.29 5.28 -19.38
C ILE A 814 -19.52 4.65 -18.76
N GLY A 815 -20.63 4.74 -19.47
CA GLY A 815 -21.84 4.01 -19.13
C GLY A 815 -22.50 3.44 -20.38
N TRP A 816 -22.99 2.21 -20.32
CA TRP A 816 -23.81 1.63 -21.35
C TRP A 816 -25.11 1.06 -20.78
N LYS A 817 -26.15 1.08 -21.58
CA LYS A 817 -27.49 0.59 -21.21
C LYS A 817 -28.16 -0.07 -22.41
N LYS A 818 -28.72 -1.25 -22.19
CA LYS A 818 -29.58 -1.92 -23.15
C LYS A 818 -30.99 -1.32 -23.15
N THR A 819 -31.56 -1.16 -24.33
CA THR A 819 -32.96 -0.86 -24.54
C THR A 819 -33.54 -1.99 -25.38
N GLN A 820 -34.86 -1.98 -25.62
CA GLN A 820 -35.53 -2.99 -26.47
C GLN A 820 -34.99 -3.03 -27.91
N GLU A 821 -34.44 -1.92 -28.40
CA GLU A 821 -34.01 -1.81 -29.80
C GLU A 821 -32.48 -1.77 -29.96
N LYS A 822 -31.76 -1.29 -28.97
CA LYS A 822 -30.32 -1.01 -29.13
C LYS A 822 -29.61 -0.92 -27.78
N THR A 823 -28.28 -1.05 -27.81
CA THR A 823 -27.44 -0.68 -26.68
C THR A 823 -26.85 0.71 -26.89
N MET A 824 -27.08 1.60 -25.95
CA MET A 824 -26.56 2.96 -25.94
C MET A 824 -25.35 3.08 -25.06
N ILE A 825 -24.30 3.79 -25.49
CA ILE A 825 -23.12 4.12 -24.73
C ILE A 825 -23.06 5.62 -24.54
N LYS A 826 -22.75 6.07 -23.34
CA LYS A 826 -22.38 7.45 -23.01
C LYS A 826 -20.95 7.46 -22.51
N ALA A 827 -20.13 8.34 -23.06
CA ALA A 827 -18.74 8.49 -22.64
C ALA A 827 -18.41 9.95 -22.36
N GLN A 828 -17.72 10.20 -21.27
CA GLN A 828 -17.07 11.45 -20.93
C GLN A 828 -15.56 11.21 -20.95
N ILE A 829 -14.80 11.97 -21.73
CA ILE A 829 -13.37 11.75 -21.93
C ILE A 829 -12.65 13.10 -21.93
N PRO A 830 -11.60 13.27 -21.10
CA PRO A 830 -10.75 14.46 -21.14
C PRO A 830 -10.25 14.75 -22.56
N SER A 831 -10.28 16.02 -22.98
CA SER A 831 -9.87 16.41 -24.34
C SER A 831 -8.40 16.16 -24.67
N THR A 832 -7.59 15.94 -23.62
CA THR A 832 -6.16 15.61 -23.70
C THR A 832 -5.91 14.14 -24.05
N ILE A 833 -6.93 13.29 -23.96
CA ILE A 833 -6.85 11.87 -24.29
C ILE A 833 -7.35 11.66 -25.74
N ASN A 834 -6.51 11.02 -26.55
CA ASN A 834 -6.91 10.53 -27.85
C ASN A 834 -7.83 9.31 -27.65
N TYR A 835 -8.98 9.29 -28.28
CA TYR A 835 -9.91 8.16 -28.14
C TYR A 835 -10.38 7.61 -29.47
N ARG A 836 -10.73 6.35 -29.45
CA ARG A 836 -11.43 5.66 -30.56
C ARG A 836 -12.42 4.66 -29.99
N PHE A 837 -13.51 4.46 -30.69
CA PHE A 837 -14.43 3.34 -30.44
C PHE A 837 -14.01 2.12 -31.24
N SER A 838 -14.27 0.92 -30.72
CA SER A 838 -14.12 -0.30 -31.51
C SER A 838 -15.15 -0.30 -32.67
N LYS A 839 -14.88 -1.14 -33.67
CA LYS A 839 -15.70 -1.18 -34.91
C LYS A 839 -17.15 -1.59 -34.67
N GLU A 840 -17.46 -2.17 -33.52
CA GLU A 840 -18.82 -2.57 -33.14
C GLU A 840 -19.73 -1.40 -32.79
N PHE A 841 -19.15 -0.22 -32.58
CA PHE A 841 -19.91 0.96 -32.14
C PHE A 841 -19.91 2.04 -33.21
N LYS A 842 -21.01 2.77 -33.24
CA LYS A 842 -21.20 3.96 -34.12
C LYS A 842 -21.45 5.18 -33.24
N VAL A 843 -20.61 6.20 -33.39
CA VAL A 843 -20.79 7.49 -32.71
C VAL A 843 -21.96 8.23 -33.38
N ASN A 844 -22.94 8.62 -32.59
CA ASN A 844 -24.11 9.37 -33.01
C ASN A 844 -23.96 10.88 -32.82
N SER A 845 -23.43 11.26 -31.64
CA SER A 845 -23.20 12.65 -31.29
C SER A 845 -21.92 12.80 -30.49
N LYS A 846 -21.29 13.96 -30.61
CA LYS A 846 -20.18 14.38 -29.73
C LYS A 846 -20.22 15.90 -29.56
N THR A 847 -20.00 16.32 -28.32
CA THR A 847 -19.85 17.72 -27.93
C THR A 847 -18.70 17.87 -26.99
N ILE A 848 -18.15 19.05 -26.88
CA ILE A 848 -17.11 19.36 -25.88
C ILE A 848 -17.70 20.33 -24.87
N ILE A 849 -17.59 20.02 -23.60
CA ILE A 849 -18.05 20.83 -22.48
C ILE A 849 -16.98 20.77 -21.40
N ASP A 850 -16.54 21.89 -20.86
CA ASP A 850 -15.62 21.99 -19.75
C ASP A 850 -14.36 21.10 -19.91
N GLY A 851 -13.74 21.17 -21.12
CA GLY A 851 -12.51 20.43 -21.41
C GLY A 851 -12.65 18.91 -21.57
N SER A 852 -13.87 18.40 -21.62
CA SER A 852 -14.16 16.97 -21.84
C SER A 852 -15.07 16.76 -23.04
N TRP A 853 -14.81 15.66 -23.77
CA TRP A 853 -15.71 15.16 -24.79
C TRP A 853 -16.88 14.41 -24.15
N PHE A 854 -18.11 14.80 -24.50
CA PHE A 854 -19.34 14.06 -24.21
C PHE A 854 -19.81 13.38 -25.49
N ILE A 855 -19.88 12.06 -25.46
CA ILE A 855 -20.09 11.24 -26.66
C ILE A 855 -21.24 10.28 -26.41
N GLU A 856 -22.15 10.19 -27.40
CA GLU A 856 -23.12 9.11 -27.43
C GLU A 856 -22.83 8.21 -28.63
N ALA A 857 -22.82 6.90 -28.39
CA ALA A 857 -22.63 5.87 -29.42
C ALA A 857 -23.67 4.75 -29.24
N ILE A 858 -23.85 3.98 -30.30
CA ILE A 858 -24.73 2.80 -30.29
C ILE A 858 -23.94 1.57 -30.77
N LYS A 859 -24.24 0.40 -30.22
CA LYS A 859 -23.78 -0.87 -30.77
C LYS A 859 -24.46 -1.10 -32.11
N ARG A 860 -23.68 -1.49 -33.15
CA ARG A 860 -24.16 -1.73 -34.52
C ARG A 860 -24.99 -3.00 -34.60
#